data_7e8ccb8d820402821e82eedda70c5934
#
_entry.id   7e8ccb8d820402821e82eedda70c5934
#
_cell.length_a   1.000
_cell.length_b   1.000
_cell.length_c   1.000
_cell.angle_alpha   90.00
_cell.angle_beta   90.00
_cell.angle_gamma   90.00
#
_symmetry.space_group_name_H-M   'P 1'
#
loop_
_entity.id
_entity.type
_entity.pdbx_description
1 polymer ?
#
loop_
_entity_poly.entity_id
_entity_poly.type
_entity_poly.pdbx_seq_one_letter_code
_entity_poly.pdbx_strand_id
1 'polypeptide(L)'
;MKKKKTSWISFIMPYVIIIGIIVVISFVFSQGSSNKASFSEGEIITTRIGSDSDTEWKTKVERSVLWTKDFTKISVTYYSDFIDISGSYKGQITSSNGTTKNVIYSFSSRISGTDDNKDFLAYVFENRLDSEGKHYFTSSNYAIVNPNASNFWTDYFPMILLVVVGLGLVLFLVSRMGAAASKSNNQAMDFNKSRARREDNTPVRFSDVAGCEEEKEEMMELVDYLKHPDKYAKAGAKLPKGLLLVGPPGTGKTLLAKAVAGEARVPFYSISGSDFVEMFVGGGAGSVRDMFRNAKQTAPCLIFIDEIDAVGRQRGAGLGGGNDEREQTLNQLLVEMDGFADNVGIIVIAATNRSDILDPALLRAGRFDRQITVGLPDKKGREEILKVHSRNKKFDDTVDWENVARRTIGMSGADLANVVNEAAILAVRAKKDTISIVEVDEAIDRRIAGPAKKSKRLTEKERKTVAYHEAGHAIIGLKLECSDKVQKVTIVPRGMAGGYVLSAPENDRFLMSKDELSARIVGFLGGRSSEEVFFNEISTGASNDIEQATEIARAMVVEYGMSSLGPIQYEKNTGSVFFGRDYTSNQKNFSGNVANEIDKEVRKIIEDAHEKAVNLIKENKDDVILIAETLLEFETLNSEEIDYLLKNRKMPDYALQPKKDSSKQEDKQEEQINAFVKNAYSDEKKKDDKEGE
;
A
#
# COMPACT_ATOMS: atom_id res chain seq x y z
N MET A 1 -34.31 15.90 41.60
CA MET A 1 -33.15 16.17 40.75
C MET A 1 -32.74 17.61 40.87
N LYS A 2 -31.66 17.90 41.66
CA LYS A 2 -31.11 19.25 41.81
C LYS A 2 -29.98 19.44 40.77
N LYS A 3 -30.20 20.32 39.78
CA LYS A 3 -29.16 20.74 38.83
C LYS A 3 -28.06 21.49 39.59
N LYS A 4 -26.83 20.92 39.68
CA LYS A 4 -25.65 21.66 40.15
C LYS A 4 -25.32 22.72 39.07
N LYS A 5 -25.42 23.99 39.44
CA LYS A 5 -24.88 25.12 38.67
C LYS A 5 -23.37 24.97 38.59
N THR A 6 -22.86 24.54 37.44
CA THR A 6 -21.43 24.63 37.16
C THR A 6 -21.04 26.10 37.05
N SER A 7 -20.12 26.54 37.91
CA SER A 7 -19.64 27.92 37.95
C SER A 7 -19.02 28.28 36.59
N TRP A 8 -19.53 29.34 35.98
CA TRP A 8 -19.04 29.90 34.71
C TRP A 8 -17.54 30.23 34.77
N ILE A 9 -17.03 30.54 35.93
CA ILE A 9 -15.61 30.80 36.25
C ILE A 9 -14.72 29.58 35.91
N SER A 10 -15.17 28.35 36.16
CA SER A 10 -14.38 27.13 35.88
C SER A 10 -14.25 26.80 34.39
N PHE A 11 -15.06 27.44 33.53
CA PHE A 11 -15.01 27.25 32.10
C PHE A 11 -14.11 28.30 31.41
N ILE A 12 -14.05 29.53 32.00
CA ILE A 12 -13.31 30.66 31.42
C ILE A 12 -11.85 30.70 31.88
N MET A 13 -11.54 30.23 33.10
CA MET A 13 -10.18 30.28 33.65
C MET A 13 -9.08 29.65 32.77
N PRO A 14 -9.27 28.49 32.15
CA PRO A 14 -8.25 27.94 31.25
C PRO A 14 -7.95 28.85 30.04
N TYR A 15 -8.96 29.50 29.49
CA TYR A 15 -8.81 30.42 28.35
C TYR A 15 -8.13 31.74 28.75
N VAL A 16 -8.40 32.25 29.93
CA VAL A 16 -7.73 33.44 30.48
C VAL A 16 -6.24 33.16 30.68
N ILE A 17 -5.89 31.97 31.19
CA ILE A 17 -4.48 31.56 31.38
C ILE A 17 -3.79 31.37 29.99
N ILE A 18 -4.44 30.75 29.01
CA ILE A 18 -3.91 30.60 27.66
C ILE A 18 -3.72 31.96 26.98
N ILE A 19 -4.68 32.86 27.10
CA ILE A 19 -4.58 34.22 26.60
C ILE A 19 -3.46 34.97 27.28
N GLY A 20 -3.32 34.84 28.60
CA GLY A 20 -2.20 35.43 29.35
C GLY A 20 -0.83 34.93 28.88
N ILE A 21 -0.69 33.64 28.64
CA ILE A 21 0.51 33.03 28.07
C ILE A 21 0.78 33.52 26.63
N ILE A 22 -0.26 33.60 25.81
CA ILE A 22 -0.15 34.10 24.43
C ILE A 22 0.26 35.57 24.43
N VAL A 23 -0.30 36.41 25.34
CA VAL A 23 0.08 37.82 25.46
C VAL A 23 1.53 37.97 25.92
N VAL A 24 2.00 37.15 26.87
CA VAL A 24 3.41 37.16 27.34
C VAL A 24 4.34 36.67 26.20
N ILE A 25 3.95 35.63 25.48
CA ILE A 25 4.69 35.13 24.32
C ILE A 25 4.68 36.18 23.19
N SER A 26 3.54 36.80 22.89
CA SER A 26 3.43 37.90 21.93
C SER A 26 4.27 39.12 22.35
N PHE A 27 4.32 39.45 23.63
CA PHE A 27 5.15 40.56 24.12
C PHE A 27 6.64 40.26 24.03
N VAL A 28 7.04 39.00 24.27
CA VAL A 28 8.42 38.54 24.08
C VAL A 28 8.80 38.49 22.58
N PHE A 29 7.86 38.13 21.70
CA PHE A 29 8.07 38.10 20.26
C PHE A 29 7.75 39.41 19.52
N SER A 30 7.08 40.38 20.17
CA SER A 30 6.75 41.68 19.56
C SER A 30 7.91 42.70 19.61
N GLN A 31 9.08 42.32 20.09
CA GLN A 31 10.28 43.11 19.93
C GLN A 31 10.79 43.00 18.47
N GLY A 32 10.18 43.82 17.65
CA GLY A 32 10.76 44.32 16.41
C GLY A 32 10.93 43.30 15.27
N SER A 33 10.20 43.50 14.23
CA SER A 33 10.60 43.04 12.91
C SER A 33 11.90 43.78 12.49
N SER A 34 13.03 43.41 13.06
CA SER A 34 14.33 43.83 12.59
C SER A 34 14.66 43.00 11.37
N ASN A 35 15.03 43.63 10.27
CA ASN A 35 15.56 42.93 9.11
C ASN A 35 16.76 42.08 9.59
N LYS A 36 16.67 40.77 9.47
CA LYS A 36 17.71 39.85 9.88
C LYS A 36 18.74 39.72 8.76
N ALA A 37 20.02 39.87 9.07
CA ALA A 37 21.12 39.53 8.19
C ALA A 37 21.82 38.27 8.74
N SER A 38 22.29 37.41 7.87
CA SER A 38 23.14 36.27 8.23
C SER A 38 24.49 36.44 7.55
N PHE A 39 25.55 36.21 8.31
CA PHE A 39 26.93 36.25 7.82
C PHE A 39 27.58 34.89 8.08
N SER A 40 28.36 34.41 7.12
CA SER A 40 29.19 33.22 7.30
C SER A 40 30.41 33.55 8.17
N GLU A 41 31.05 32.54 8.76
CA GLU A 41 32.28 32.73 9.54
C GLU A 41 33.35 33.45 8.75
N GLY A 42 33.55 33.11 7.47
CA GLY A 42 34.54 33.75 6.59
C GLY A 42 34.23 35.19 6.22
N GLU A 43 32.98 35.64 6.34
CA GLU A 43 32.59 37.07 6.15
C GLU A 43 32.82 37.89 7.42
N ILE A 44 32.71 37.28 8.60
CA ILE A 44 32.90 37.94 9.89
C ILE A 44 34.37 38.04 10.22
N ILE A 45 35.10 36.94 10.06
CA ILE A 45 36.51 36.84 10.39
C ILE A 45 37.31 36.40 9.18
N THR A 46 38.56 36.82 9.16
CA THR A 46 39.58 36.37 8.21
C THR A 46 40.68 35.69 9.02
N THR A 47 40.77 34.37 8.96
CA THR A 47 41.77 33.61 9.70
C THR A 47 43.16 33.84 9.10
N ARG A 48 44.14 33.96 9.94
CA ARG A 48 45.57 34.02 9.56
C ARG A 48 46.05 32.60 9.25
N ILE A 49 46.40 32.32 8.00
CA ILE A 49 46.96 31.04 7.60
C ILE A 49 48.49 31.22 7.51
N GLY A 50 49.18 30.67 8.44
CA GLY A 50 50.58 30.32 8.66
C GLY A 50 51.73 31.09 8.00
N SER A 51 51.61 31.80 6.89
CA SER A 51 52.72 32.50 6.20
C SER A 51 52.34 33.84 5.57
N ASP A 52 51.20 34.39 5.96
CA ASP A 52 50.76 35.68 5.45
C ASP A 52 51.65 36.81 6.00
N SER A 53 52.09 37.73 5.13
CA SER A 53 52.79 38.96 5.54
C SER A 53 51.79 39.81 6.34
N ASP A 54 52.32 40.63 7.29
CA ASP A 54 51.51 41.55 8.09
C ASP A 54 50.66 42.50 7.21
N THR A 55 51.18 42.89 6.04
CA THR A 55 50.44 43.73 5.08
C THR A 55 49.24 42.96 4.44
N GLU A 56 49.43 41.70 4.11
CA GLU A 56 48.37 40.87 3.50
C GLU A 56 47.28 40.51 4.51
N TRP A 57 47.68 40.21 5.75
CA TRP A 57 46.74 39.99 6.85
C TRP A 57 45.89 41.23 7.14
N LYS A 58 46.52 42.41 7.20
CA LYS A 58 45.82 43.68 7.39
C LYS A 58 44.81 43.97 6.29
N THR A 59 45.16 43.70 5.03
CA THR A 59 44.24 43.87 3.89
C THR A 59 43.06 42.89 3.96
N LYS A 60 43.24 41.66 4.47
CA LYS A 60 42.17 40.69 4.70
C LYS A 60 41.23 41.17 5.80
N VAL A 61 41.76 41.67 6.91
CA VAL A 61 40.99 42.24 8.03
C VAL A 61 40.10 43.39 7.56
N GLU A 62 40.60 44.28 6.76
CA GLU A 62 39.87 45.43 6.24
C GLU A 62 38.68 45.06 5.32
N ARG A 63 38.63 43.83 4.80
CA ARG A 63 37.52 43.30 4.01
C ARG A 63 36.43 42.63 4.85
N SER A 64 36.68 42.39 6.13
CA SER A 64 35.69 41.70 7.00
C SER A 64 34.44 42.56 7.22
N VAL A 65 33.32 41.89 7.52
CA VAL A 65 32.08 42.56 7.89
C VAL A 65 32.27 43.43 9.12
N LEU A 66 33.07 42.99 10.10
CA LEU A 66 33.38 43.74 11.32
C LEU A 66 34.17 45.01 11.05
N TRP A 67 34.88 45.14 9.93
CA TRP A 67 35.58 46.34 9.51
C TRP A 67 34.78 47.26 8.60
N THR A 68 33.91 46.67 7.75
CA THR A 68 33.24 47.40 6.66
C THR A 68 31.85 47.93 7.03
N LYS A 69 31.14 47.33 7.99
CA LYS A 69 29.79 47.75 8.37
C LYS A 69 29.77 48.76 9.52
N ASP A 70 28.74 49.59 9.51
CA ASP A 70 28.51 50.62 10.53
C ASP A 70 27.61 50.12 11.64
N PHE A 71 28.21 49.65 12.73
CA PHE A 71 27.47 49.00 13.84
C PHE A 71 26.86 50.04 14.79
N THR A 72 25.60 49.84 15.09
CA THR A 72 24.92 50.59 16.13
C THR A 72 25.20 49.99 17.51
N LYS A 73 25.25 48.66 17.58
CA LYS A 73 25.58 47.89 18.80
C LYS A 73 26.15 46.54 18.40
N ILE A 74 27.18 46.10 19.08
CA ILE A 74 27.76 44.77 18.91
C ILE A 74 28.10 44.20 20.31
N SER A 75 27.84 42.91 20.49
CA SER A 75 28.18 42.17 21.69
C SER A 75 28.88 40.87 21.32
N VAL A 76 29.94 40.56 22.05
CA VAL A 76 30.73 39.36 21.85
C VAL A 76 30.72 38.56 23.15
N THR A 77 30.39 37.27 23.04
CA THR A 77 30.40 36.35 24.17
C THR A 77 31.37 35.21 23.88
N TYR A 78 32.37 35.06 24.70
CA TYR A 78 33.38 34.02 24.57
C TYR A 78 32.96 32.77 25.35
N TYR A 79 32.96 31.64 24.66
CA TYR A 79 32.80 30.30 25.23
C TYR A 79 34.09 29.50 25.03
N SER A 80 34.22 28.31 25.59
CA SER A 80 35.39 27.46 25.45
C SER A 80 35.69 27.11 23.99
N ASP A 81 34.65 26.74 23.25
CA ASP A 81 34.77 26.12 21.93
C ASP A 81 34.30 27.01 20.78
N PHE A 82 33.59 28.10 21.10
CA PHE A 82 33.06 29.03 20.11
C PHE A 82 32.92 30.44 20.67
N ILE A 83 32.72 31.40 19.78
CA ILE A 83 32.48 32.81 20.09
C ILE A 83 31.19 33.22 19.41
N ASP A 84 30.22 33.70 20.18
CA ASP A 84 28.97 34.26 19.65
C ASP A 84 29.12 35.78 19.48
N ILE A 85 28.87 36.26 18.27
CA ILE A 85 28.88 37.68 17.92
C ILE A 85 27.47 38.05 17.49
N SER A 86 26.88 39.01 18.18
CA SER A 86 25.56 39.50 17.85
C SER A 86 25.50 41.02 17.87
N GLY A 87 24.63 41.60 17.07
CA GLY A 87 24.55 43.03 17.04
C GLY A 87 23.60 43.59 16.00
N SER A 88 23.69 44.90 15.81
CA SER A 88 22.91 45.59 14.80
C SER A 88 23.78 46.63 14.08
N TYR A 89 23.55 46.77 12.78
CA TYR A 89 24.21 47.73 11.93
C TYR A 89 23.26 48.48 11.01
N LYS A 90 23.66 49.68 10.60
CA LYS A 90 22.91 50.52 9.67
C LYS A 90 23.10 50.05 8.24
N GLY A 91 22.03 49.85 7.52
CA GLY A 91 22.05 49.55 6.09
C GLY A 91 20.97 50.34 5.35
N GLN A 92 20.95 50.21 4.03
CA GLN A 92 20.00 50.90 3.17
C GLN A 92 19.20 49.86 2.35
N ILE A 93 17.88 50.04 2.27
CA ILE A 93 17.01 49.28 1.36
C ILE A 93 16.51 50.28 0.31
N THR A 94 16.80 49.99 -0.94
CA THR A 94 16.24 50.72 -2.08
C THR A 94 14.99 49.97 -2.55
N SER A 95 13.85 50.60 -2.44
CA SER A 95 12.58 50.07 -2.93
C SER A 95 12.58 50.09 -4.46
N SER A 96 11.73 49.25 -5.08
CA SER A 96 11.52 49.21 -6.53
C SER A 96 11.14 50.56 -7.14
N ASN A 97 10.71 51.53 -6.32
CA ASN A 97 10.37 52.90 -6.72
C ASN A 97 11.55 53.87 -6.59
N GLY A 98 12.79 53.44 -6.41
CA GLY A 98 13.97 54.29 -6.32
C GLY A 98 14.14 55.03 -5.00
N THR A 99 13.25 54.89 -4.00
CA THR A 99 13.42 55.52 -2.69
C THR A 99 14.29 54.68 -1.78
N THR A 100 15.35 55.27 -1.25
CA THR A 100 16.27 54.57 -0.31
C THR A 100 15.87 54.91 1.13
N LYS A 101 15.64 53.90 1.97
CA LYS A 101 15.37 54.06 3.40
C LYS A 101 16.55 53.45 4.22
N ASN A 102 16.95 54.18 5.24
CA ASN A 102 17.90 53.63 6.23
C ASN A 102 17.18 52.63 7.13
N VAL A 103 17.72 51.43 7.27
CA VAL A 103 17.17 50.35 8.05
C VAL A 103 18.25 49.80 8.98
N ILE A 104 17.83 49.37 10.18
CA ILE A 104 18.72 48.67 11.11
C ILE A 104 18.59 47.18 10.87
N TYR A 105 19.67 46.50 10.58
CA TYR A 105 19.74 45.06 10.48
C TYR A 105 20.26 44.47 11.78
N SER A 106 19.60 43.43 12.31
CA SER A 106 20.13 42.62 13.40
C SER A 106 20.79 41.36 12.84
N PHE A 107 21.88 40.93 13.45
CA PHE A 107 22.54 39.69 13.10
C PHE A 107 22.97 38.93 14.37
N SER A 108 23.14 37.63 14.24
CA SER A 108 23.80 36.78 15.24
C SER A 108 24.56 35.71 14.47
N SER A 109 25.82 35.56 14.80
CA SER A 109 26.70 34.62 14.14
C SER A 109 27.57 33.91 15.19
N ARG A 110 27.85 32.65 14.94
CA ARG A 110 28.72 31.83 15.76
C ARG A 110 29.97 31.47 14.98
N ILE A 111 31.12 31.68 15.57
CA ILE A 111 32.41 31.39 14.99
C ILE A 111 33.20 30.45 15.90
N SER A 112 34.21 29.78 15.36
CA SER A 112 35.07 28.88 16.12
C SER A 112 35.88 29.65 17.18
N GLY A 113 36.04 29.07 18.37
CA GLY A 113 36.75 29.65 19.51
C GLY A 113 38.29 29.52 19.43
N THR A 114 38.87 29.41 18.22
CA THR A 114 40.32 29.29 18.02
C THR A 114 41.07 30.56 18.47
N ASP A 115 42.32 30.43 18.85
CA ASP A 115 43.13 31.56 19.27
C ASP A 115 43.33 32.57 18.14
N ASP A 116 43.46 32.10 16.88
CA ASP A 116 43.52 32.96 15.70
C ASP A 116 42.29 33.85 15.56
N ASN A 117 41.10 33.32 15.85
CA ASN A 117 39.84 34.07 15.79
C ASN A 117 39.71 35.05 16.94
N LYS A 118 40.25 34.74 18.13
CA LYS A 118 40.31 35.64 19.27
C LYS A 118 41.28 36.80 18.98
N ASP A 119 42.46 36.53 18.43
CA ASP A 119 43.46 37.52 18.06
C ASP A 119 42.93 38.44 16.95
N PHE A 120 42.20 37.89 15.98
CA PHE A 120 41.52 38.66 14.93
C PHE A 120 40.51 39.63 15.53
N LEU A 121 39.63 39.15 16.42
CA LEU A 121 38.63 39.99 17.07
C LEU A 121 39.28 41.08 17.93
N ALA A 122 40.33 40.76 18.70
CA ALA A 122 41.06 41.71 19.51
C ALA A 122 41.64 42.79 18.61
N TYR A 123 42.31 42.41 17.51
CA TYR A 123 42.87 43.35 16.55
C TYR A 123 41.82 44.28 15.94
N VAL A 124 40.65 43.77 15.52
CA VAL A 124 39.57 44.59 14.92
C VAL A 124 38.99 45.57 15.93
N PHE A 125 38.74 45.13 17.16
CA PHE A 125 38.15 45.97 18.19
C PHE A 125 39.10 47.06 18.71
N GLU A 126 40.41 46.83 18.67
CA GLU A 126 41.43 47.79 19.09
C GLU A 126 41.86 48.73 17.98
N ASN A 127 41.90 48.30 16.71
CA ASN A 127 42.56 49.08 15.66
C ASN A 127 41.59 49.71 14.63
N ARG A 128 40.29 49.36 14.62
CA ARG A 128 39.34 50.03 13.72
C ARG A 128 39.07 51.44 14.23
N LEU A 129 39.39 52.43 13.34
CA LEU A 129 39.10 53.84 13.59
C LEU A 129 37.85 54.30 12.85
N ASP A 130 37.16 55.32 13.38
CA ASP A 130 36.05 56.00 12.73
C ASP A 130 36.54 57.05 11.72
N SER A 131 35.63 57.78 11.08
CA SER A 131 35.95 58.84 10.12
C SER A 131 36.69 60.05 10.74
N GLU A 132 36.70 60.14 12.07
CA GLU A 132 37.38 61.21 12.82
C GLU A 132 38.74 60.72 13.39
N GLY A 133 39.14 59.48 13.11
CA GLY A 133 40.39 58.91 13.60
C GLY A 133 40.34 58.41 15.05
N LYS A 134 39.18 58.29 15.66
CA LYS A 134 38.96 57.73 17.00
C LYS A 134 38.64 56.26 16.91
N HIS A 135 38.83 55.51 18.00
CA HIS A 135 38.45 54.09 18.06
C HIS A 135 36.95 53.93 17.77
N TYR A 136 36.63 53.12 16.76
CA TYR A 136 35.25 52.87 16.33
C TYR A 136 34.42 52.13 17.39
N PHE A 137 35.05 51.15 18.02
CA PHE A 137 34.40 50.35 19.06
C PHE A 137 34.66 50.99 20.45
N THR A 138 33.60 51.50 21.03
CA THR A 138 33.62 52.14 22.35
C THR A 138 32.60 51.42 23.28
N SER A 139 32.65 51.74 24.57
CA SER A 139 31.69 51.18 25.54
C SER A 139 30.22 51.49 25.24
N SER A 140 29.95 52.44 24.31
CA SER A 140 28.58 52.76 23.86
C SER A 140 28.03 51.82 22.78
N ASN A 141 28.90 51.26 21.95
CA ASN A 141 28.49 50.40 20.83
C ASN A 141 29.08 48.98 20.85
N TYR A 142 29.99 48.70 21.79
CA TYR A 142 30.67 47.42 21.94
C TYR A 142 30.61 46.93 23.41
N ALA A 143 30.28 45.68 23.60
CA ALA A 143 30.27 45.05 24.91
C ALA A 143 30.76 43.59 24.82
N ILE A 144 31.68 43.25 25.73
CA ILE A 144 32.01 41.82 26.00
C ILE A 144 31.05 41.33 27.06
N VAL A 145 30.30 40.29 26.71
CA VAL A 145 29.32 39.64 27.62
C VAL A 145 30.02 38.46 28.29
N ASN A 146 30.13 38.50 29.59
CA ASN A 146 30.62 37.35 30.34
C ASN A 146 29.46 36.35 30.54
N PRO A 147 29.54 35.14 29.96
CA PRO A 147 28.48 34.15 30.10
C PRO A 147 28.24 33.71 31.54
N ASN A 148 29.20 33.94 32.43
CA ASN A 148 29.10 33.55 33.83
C ASN A 148 28.73 34.73 34.79
N ALA A 149 28.43 35.92 34.26
CA ALA A 149 27.97 37.04 35.07
C ALA A 149 26.48 36.85 35.40
N SER A 150 26.16 36.13 36.48
CA SER A 150 24.81 35.93 36.93
C SER A 150 24.26 37.17 37.65
N ASN A 151 23.27 37.80 37.08
CA ASN A 151 22.39 38.74 37.76
C ASN A 151 21.26 37.98 38.39
N PHE A 152 21.25 37.81 39.75
CA PHE A 152 20.27 37.02 40.48
C PHE A 152 18.83 37.34 40.09
N TRP A 153 18.50 38.60 39.83
CA TRP A 153 17.13 39.02 39.48
C TRP A 153 16.75 38.76 38.02
N THR A 154 17.69 38.71 37.12
CA THR A 154 17.41 38.40 35.69
C THR A 154 17.45 36.92 35.41
N ASP A 155 18.31 36.16 36.11
CA ASP A 155 18.56 34.76 35.81
C ASP A 155 17.71 33.82 36.67
N TYR A 156 17.48 34.18 37.98
CA TYR A 156 16.78 33.30 38.89
C TYR A 156 15.32 33.68 39.12
N PHE A 157 14.94 34.96 39.00
CA PHE A 157 13.55 35.38 39.19
C PHE A 157 12.56 34.76 38.21
N PRO A 158 12.84 34.69 36.90
CA PRO A 158 11.99 33.99 35.93
C PRO A 158 11.89 32.49 36.26
N MET A 159 12.98 31.87 36.68
CA MET A 159 13.02 30.46 37.06
C MET A 159 12.20 30.19 38.34
N ILE A 160 12.33 31.04 39.36
CA ILE A 160 11.53 30.95 40.60
C ILE A 160 10.05 31.16 40.29
N LEU A 161 9.71 32.14 39.44
CA LEU A 161 8.35 32.40 39.03
C LEU A 161 7.78 31.18 38.25
N LEU A 162 8.57 30.58 37.39
CA LEU A 162 8.18 29.39 36.61
C LEU A 162 7.97 28.15 37.50
N VAL A 163 8.81 28.00 38.56
CA VAL A 163 8.65 26.94 39.57
C VAL A 163 7.39 27.16 40.40
N VAL A 164 7.10 28.38 40.84
CA VAL A 164 5.91 28.71 41.66
C VAL A 164 4.63 28.53 40.81
N VAL A 165 4.63 29.01 39.56
CA VAL A 165 3.51 28.81 38.65
C VAL A 165 3.36 27.34 38.28
N GLY A 166 4.50 26.64 38.04
CA GLY A 166 4.53 25.19 37.76
C GLY A 166 3.99 24.37 38.95
N LEU A 167 4.39 24.69 40.17
CA LEU A 167 3.89 24.04 41.40
C LEU A 167 2.40 24.32 41.61
N GLY A 168 1.96 25.55 41.35
CA GLY A 168 0.54 25.93 41.36
C GLY A 168 -0.27 25.17 40.30
N LEU A 169 0.28 25.01 39.11
CA LEU A 169 -0.34 24.24 38.03
C LEU A 169 -0.41 22.75 38.36
N VAL A 170 0.68 22.18 38.92
CA VAL A 170 0.72 20.77 39.37
C VAL A 170 -0.29 20.53 40.48
N LEU A 171 -0.36 21.40 41.49
CA LEU A 171 -1.36 21.29 42.54
C LEU A 171 -2.79 21.45 42.03
N PHE A 172 -3.02 22.33 41.07
CA PHE A 172 -4.31 22.47 40.39
C PHE A 172 -4.66 21.24 39.53
N LEU A 173 -3.70 20.68 38.78
CA LEU A 173 -3.89 19.44 38.02
C LEU A 173 -4.12 18.24 38.93
N VAL A 174 -3.38 18.11 40.04
CA VAL A 174 -3.57 17.03 41.03
C VAL A 174 -4.92 17.16 41.75
N SER A 175 -5.37 18.39 42.10
CA SER A 175 -6.69 18.61 42.67
C SER A 175 -7.83 18.30 41.66
N ARG A 176 -7.61 18.51 40.39
CA ARG A 176 -8.56 18.14 39.30
C ARG A 176 -8.48 16.65 38.93
N MET A 177 -7.30 16.05 39.00
CA MET A 177 -7.11 14.61 38.81
C MET A 177 -7.79 13.78 39.91
N GLY A 178 -7.83 14.26 41.12
CA GLY A 178 -8.58 13.62 42.21
C GLY A 178 -10.10 13.56 41.98
N ALA A 179 -10.67 14.51 41.23
CA ALA A 179 -12.07 14.48 40.80
C ALA A 179 -12.30 13.72 39.48
N ALA A 180 -11.25 13.53 38.66
CA ALA A 180 -11.27 12.78 37.41
C ALA A 180 -10.84 11.31 37.58
N ALA A 181 -10.10 10.99 38.63
CA ALA A 181 -9.59 9.65 38.91
C ALA A 181 -10.70 8.61 39.15
N SER A 182 -11.90 9.04 39.60
CA SER A 182 -13.06 8.16 39.71
C SER A 182 -13.72 7.85 38.35
N LYS A 183 -13.44 8.63 37.30
CA LYS A 183 -13.86 8.35 35.91
C LYS A 183 -12.75 7.67 35.07
N SER A 184 -11.50 7.89 35.39
CA SER A 184 -10.34 7.36 34.68
C SER A 184 -10.08 5.87 34.98
N ASN A 185 -10.49 5.35 36.12
CA ASN A 185 -10.38 3.92 36.41
C ASN A 185 -11.28 3.06 35.50
N ASN A 186 -12.36 3.62 34.95
CA ASN A 186 -13.18 2.90 33.95
C ASN A 186 -12.55 2.96 32.56
N GLN A 187 -11.78 4.00 32.22
CA GLN A 187 -11.10 4.07 30.91
C GLN A 187 -9.85 3.19 30.87
N ALA A 188 -9.11 3.05 31.97
CA ALA A 188 -7.98 2.12 32.04
C ALA A 188 -8.44 0.64 31.99
N MET A 189 -9.67 0.33 32.37
CA MET A 189 -10.29 -0.98 32.15
C MET A 189 -10.78 -1.19 30.72
N ASP A 190 -11.04 -0.13 29.95
CA ASP A 190 -11.47 -0.23 28.55
C ASP A 190 -10.32 -0.60 27.61
N PHE A 191 -9.05 -0.37 27.96
CA PHE A 191 -7.89 -0.79 27.17
C PHE A 191 -7.72 -2.32 27.09
N ASN A 192 -8.31 -3.08 28.01
CA ASN A 192 -8.26 -4.54 28.02
C ASN A 192 -9.51 -5.20 27.44
N LYS A 193 -10.46 -4.42 26.89
CA LYS A 193 -11.66 -4.99 26.27
C LYS A 193 -11.35 -5.45 24.84
N SER A 194 -11.82 -6.63 24.53
CA SER A 194 -11.73 -7.19 23.19
C SER A 194 -12.43 -6.28 22.17
N ARG A 195 -11.78 -6.03 21.04
CA ARG A 195 -12.37 -5.36 19.88
C ARG A 195 -13.23 -6.31 19.04
N ALA A 196 -13.42 -7.55 19.46
CA ALA A 196 -14.20 -8.53 18.75
C ALA A 196 -15.63 -8.01 18.52
N ARG A 197 -16.04 -7.99 17.26
CA ARG A 197 -17.41 -7.64 16.87
C ARG A 197 -18.29 -8.84 17.15
N ARG A 198 -19.33 -8.64 17.95
CA ARG A 198 -20.33 -9.67 18.22
C ARG A 198 -21.54 -9.43 17.33
N GLU A 199 -21.92 -10.45 16.58
CA GLU A 199 -23.16 -10.52 15.80
C GLU A 199 -24.01 -11.63 16.39
N ASP A 200 -25.11 -11.29 17.07
CA ASP A 200 -25.98 -12.28 17.73
C ASP A 200 -26.81 -13.09 16.74
N ASN A 201 -27.04 -12.55 15.55
CA ASN A 201 -27.78 -13.24 14.49
C ASN A 201 -27.21 -12.83 13.12
N THR A 202 -26.37 -13.66 12.57
CA THR A 202 -25.80 -13.47 11.24
C THR A 202 -26.83 -13.86 10.17
N PRO A 203 -27.17 -12.96 9.23
CA PRO A 203 -28.16 -13.25 8.19
C PRO A 203 -27.64 -14.21 7.11
N VAL A 204 -26.33 -14.36 7.00
CA VAL A 204 -25.67 -15.18 5.96
C VAL A 204 -25.95 -16.66 6.18
N ARG A 205 -26.28 -17.38 5.10
CA ARG A 205 -26.54 -18.82 5.06
C ARG A 205 -25.64 -19.50 4.02
N PHE A 206 -25.60 -20.83 4.03
CA PHE A 206 -24.90 -21.60 2.99
C PHE A 206 -25.46 -21.36 1.58
N SER A 207 -26.72 -20.96 1.46
CA SER A 207 -27.33 -20.55 0.18
C SER A 207 -26.73 -19.27 -0.40
N ASP A 208 -26.05 -18.48 0.41
CA ASP A 208 -25.37 -17.24 -0.02
C ASP A 208 -23.91 -17.49 -0.37
N VAL A 209 -23.40 -18.68 -0.05
CA VAL A 209 -22.05 -19.14 -0.43
C VAL A 209 -22.20 -20.02 -1.65
N ALA A 210 -21.71 -19.57 -2.78
CA ALA A 210 -21.71 -20.34 -4.02
C ALA A 210 -20.34 -20.99 -4.23
N GLY A 211 -20.30 -22.17 -4.84
CA GLY A 211 -19.12 -23.01 -4.91
C GLY A 211 -18.73 -23.55 -3.54
N CYS A 212 -17.57 -24.16 -3.42
CA CYS A 212 -17.04 -24.74 -2.18
C CYS A 212 -17.99 -25.80 -1.58
N GLU A 213 -18.50 -26.69 -2.42
CA GLU A 213 -19.50 -27.68 -1.96
C GLU A 213 -18.90 -28.66 -0.94
N GLU A 214 -17.66 -29.11 -1.18
CA GLU A 214 -16.93 -30.01 -0.29
C GLU A 214 -16.62 -29.32 1.04
N GLU A 215 -16.22 -28.07 1.01
CA GLU A 215 -15.96 -27.28 2.23
C GLU A 215 -17.26 -27.01 3.01
N LYS A 216 -18.40 -26.82 2.32
CA LYS A 216 -19.70 -26.69 2.97
C LYS A 216 -20.11 -27.99 3.65
N GLU A 217 -19.90 -29.15 3.02
CA GLU A 217 -20.22 -30.46 3.59
C GLU A 217 -19.42 -30.68 4.88
N GLU A 218 -18.11 -30.41 4.87
CA GLU A 218 -17.27 -30.45 6.06
C GLU A 218 -17.76 -29.50 7.17
N MET A 219 -18.21 -28.30 6.78
CA MET A 219 -18.74 -27.31 7.71
C MET A 219 -20.12 -27.69 8.28
N MET A 220 -20.90 -28.50 7.56
CA MET A 220 -22.18 -28.92 8.03
C MET A 220 -22.11 -29.81 9.30
N GLU A 221 -21.01 -30.56 9.46
CA GLU A 221 -20.74 -31.29 10.70
C GLU A 221 -20.63 -30.34 11.90
N LEU A 222 -19.96 -29.18 11.71
CA LEU A 222 -19.84 -28.20 12.77
C LEU A 222 -21.17 -27.54 13.11
N VAL A 223 -21.99 -27.30 12.09
CA VAL A 223 -23.36 -26.79 12.28
C VAL A 223 -24.21 -27.77 13.08
N ASP A 224 -24.17 -29.09 12.77
CA ASP A 224 -24.92 -30.11 13.52
C ASP A 224 -24.43 -30.18 14.98
N TYR A 225 -23.11 -30.09 15.21
CA TYR A 225 -22.56 -30.04 16.56
C TYR A 225 -23.01 -28.81 17.35
N LEU A 226 -22.95 -27.63 16.75
CA LEU A 226 -23.36 -26.37 17.42
C LEU A 226 -24.87 -26.41 17.75
N LYS A 227 -25.69 -27.07 16.93
CA LYS A 227 -27.13 -27.28 17.18
C LYS A 227 -27.41 -28.36 18.23
N HIS A 228 -26.61 -29.41 18.23
CA HIS A 228 -26.88 -30.64 19.01
C HIS A 228 -25.65 -31.17 19.75
N PRO A 229 -24.98 -30.38 20.61
CA PRO A 229 -23.75 -30.79 21.28
C PRO A 229 -23.89 -32.04 22.14
N ASP A 230 -25.07 -32.25 22.75
CA ASP A 230 -25.39 -33.42 23.57
C ASP A 230 -25.36 -34.74 22.82
N LYS A 231 -25.67 -34.74 21.53
CA LYS A 231 -25.65 -35.94 20.66
C LYS A 231 -24.23 -36.49 20.56
N TYR A 232 -23.26 -35.61 20.36
CA TYR A 232 -21.84 -35.96 20.23
C TYR A 232 -21.25 -36.36 21.58
N ALA A 233 -21.60 -35.65 22.64
CA ALA A 233 -21.17 -35.99 24.00
C ALA A 233 -21.62 -37.40 24.40
N LYS A 234 -22.86 -37.79 24.10
CA LYS A 234 -23.40 -39.15 24.37
C LYS A 234 -22.71 -40.23 23.56
N ALA A 235 -22.28 -39.93 22.35
CA ALA A 235 -21.52 -40.84 21.50
C ALA A 235 -20.04 -40.93 21.87
N GLY A 236 -19.54 -40.10 22.82
CA GLY A 236 -18.14 -40.01 23.18
C GLY A 236 -17.25 -39.41 22.08
N ALA A 237 -17.85 -38.78 21.08
CA ALA A 237 -17.14 -38.14 20.00
C ALA A 237 -16.55 -36.80 20.45
N LYS A 238 -15.28 -36.56 20.13
CA LYS A 238 -14.59 -35.28 20.34
C LYS A 238 -14.51 -34.59 19.00
N LEU A 239 -15.16 -33.43 18.87
CA LEU A 239 -14.99 -32.59 17.68
C LEU A 239 -13.77 -31.65 17.81
N PRO A 240 -13.24 -31.20 16.68
CA PRO A 240 -12.16 -30.24 16.68
C PRO A 240 -12.59 -28.97 17.40
N LYS A 241 -11.75 -28.47 18.32
CA LYS A 241 -11.97 -27.21 19.01
C LYS A 241 -11.71 -26.02 18.09
N GLY A 242 -10.82 -26.21 17.12
CA GLY A 242 -10.43 -25.19 16.16
C GLY A 242 -10.30 -25.72 14.75
N LEU A 243 -10.69 -24.86 13.81
CA LEU A 243 -10.61 -25.10 12.39
C LEU A 243 -9.79 -24.00 11.73
N LEU A 244 -8.89 -24.35 10.84
CA LEU A 244 -8.12 -23.41 10.05
C LEU A 244 -8.57 -23.41 8.60
N LEU A 245 -9.04 -22.26 8.13
CA LEU A 245 -9.33 -22.00 6.72
C LEU A 245 -8.08 -21.46 6.04
N VAL A 246 -7.58 -22.18 5.06
CA VAL A 246 -6.39 -21.82 4.30
C VAL A 246 -6.76 -21.56 2.85
N GLY A 247 -6.19 -20.56 2.21
CA GLY A 247 -6.36 -20.35 0.76
C GLY A 247 -6.08 -18.93 0.31
N PRO A 248 -6.11 -18.67 -1.00
CA PRO A 248 -5.87 -17.35 -1.57
C PRO A 248 -6.84 -16.29 -1.03
N PRO A 249 -6.47 -15.00 -1.09
CA PRO A 249 -7.37 -13.92 -0.69
C PRO A 249 -8.60 -13.87 -1.61
N GLY A 250 -9.74 -13.50 -1.04
CA GLY A 250 -10.97 -13.33 -1.81
C GLY A 250 -11.75 -14.62 -2.13
N THR A 251 -11.32 -15.79 -1.62
CA THR A 251 -12.00 -17.08 -1.87
C THR A 251 -13.25 -17.31 -0.99
N GLY A 252 -13.57 -16.37 -0.07
CA GLY A 252 -14.79 -16.45 0.71
C GLY A 252 -14.64 -17.07 2.11
N LYS A 253 -13.42 -17.23 2.64
CA LYS A 253 -13.15 -17.80 3.97
C LYS A 253 -13.98 -17.16 5.08
N THR A 254 -14.00 -15.85 5.16
CA THR A 254 -14.79 -15.09 6.14
C THR A 254 -16.31 -15.27 5.92
N LEU A 255 -16.75 -15.34 4.65
CA LEU A 255 -18.15 -15.57 4.30
C LEU A 255 -18.60 -16.97 4.72
N LEU A 256 -17.78 -17.98 4.50
CA LEU A 256 -18.04 -19.36 4.88
C LEU A 256 -18.17 -19.50 6.41
N ALA A 257 -17.26 -18.86 7.18
CA ALA A 257 -17.36 -18.85 8.64
C ALA A 257 -18.65 -18.17 9.14
N LYS A 258 -19.06 -17.05 8.52
CA LYS A 258 -20.33 -16.39 8.81
C LYS A 258 -21.53 -17.28 8.47
N ALA A 259 -21.47 -18.01 7.37
CA ALA A 259 -22.54 -18.93 6.96
C ALA A 259 -22.73 -20.07 7.97
N VAL A 260 -21.63 -20.62 8.52
CA VAL A 260 -21.68 -21.63 9.59
C VAL A 260 -22.43 -21.10 10.81
N ALA A 261 -22.05 -19.91 11.30
CA ALA A 261 -22.71 -19.29 12.45
C ALA A 261 -24.19 -18.99 12.18
N GLY A 262 -24.47 -18.46 11.00
CA GLY A 262 -25.83 -18.17 10.56
C GLY A 262 -26.67 -19.42 10.44
N GLU A 263 -26.17 -20.51 9.85
CA GLU A 263 -26.86 -21.78 9.70
C GLU A 263 -27.09 -22.46 11.05
N ALA A 264 -26.07 -22.39 11.96
CA ALA A 264 -26.20 -22.90 13.32
C ALA A 264 -27.10 -22.01 14.22
N ARG A 265 -27.35 -20.77 13.85
CA ARG A 265 -28.06 -19.73 14.63
C ARG A 265 -27.42 -19.47 15.97
N VAL A 266 -26.09 -19.37 15.99
CA VAL A 266 -25.30 -19.07 17.18
C VAL A 266 -24.63 -17.70 17.08
N PRO A 267 -24.30 -17.06 18.20
CA PRO A 267 -23.52 -15.81 18.20
C PRO A 267 -22.19 -15.98 17.48
N PHE A 268 -21.84 -14.99 16.67
CA PHE A 268 -20.60 -14.92 15.90
C PHE A 268 -19.69 -13.81 16.44
N TYR A 269 -18.50 -14.17 16.92
CA TYR A 269 -17.47 -13.24 17.34
C TYR A 269 -16.42 -13.13 16.25
N SER A 270 -16.22 -11.95 15.68
CA SER A 270 -15.25 -11.72 14.62
C SER A 270 -14.18 -10.73 15.06
N ILE A 271 -12.92 -11.09 14.84
CA ILE A 271 -11.76 -10.25 15.11
C ILE A 271 -10.69 -10.50 14.05
N SER A 272 -9.90 -9.47 13.72
CA SER A 272 -8.69 -9.66 12.92
C SER A 272 -7.51 -10.00 13.82
N GLY A 273 -6.61 -10.88 13.35
CA GLY A 273 -5.35 -11.16 14.03
C GLY A 273 -4.52 -9.89 14.26
N SER A 274 -4.62 -8.92 13.36
CA SER A 274 -3.97 -7.61 13.51
C SER A 274 -4.51 -6.78 14.69
N ASP A 275 -5.78 -6.97 15.07
CA ASP A 275 -6.39 -6.27 16.21
C ASP A 275 -5.82 -6.72 17.57
N PHE A 276 -5.13 -7.86 17.61
CA PHE A 276 -4.43 -8.32 18.79
C PHE A 276 -3.01 -7.74 18.93
N VAL A 277 -2.48 -7.13 17.86
CA VAL A 277 -1.14 -6.51 17.88
C VAL A 277 -1.30 -5.06 18.31
N GLU A 278 -1.18 -4.81 19.62
CA GLU A 278 -1.27 -3.48 20.20
C GLU A 278 0.13 -2.94 20.54
N MET A 279 0.26 -1.59 20.61
CA MET A 279 1.54 -0.95 20.99
C MET A 279 1.91 -1.11 22.47
N PHE A 280 0.96 -1.54 23.31
CA PHE A 280 1.18 -1.68 24.75
C PHE A 280 1.36 -3.15 25.13
N VAL A 281 2.45 -3.45 25.80
CA VAL A 281 2.79 -4.81 26.27
C VAL A 281 1.66 -5.38 27.12
N GLY A 282 1.13 -6.53 26.70
CA GLY A 282 0.06 -7.26 27.38
C GLY A 282 -1.38 -6.91 26.96
N GLY A 283 -1.57 -5.90 26.10
CA GLY A 283 -2.89 -5.53 25.57
C GLY A 283 -3.52 -6.65 24.74
N GLY A 284 -2.76 -7.22 23.81
CA GLY A 284 -3.21 -8.33 22.97
C GLY A 284 -3.62 -9.56 23.76
N ALA A 285 -2.82 -9.99 24.73
CA ALA A 285 -3.15 -11.10 25.61
C ALA A 285 -4.40 -10.81 26.49
N GLY A 286 -4.60 -9.55 26.88
CA GLY A 286 -5.82 -9.09 27.55
C GLY A 286 -7.06 -9.22 26.67
N SER A 287 -6.97 -8.74 25.43
CA SER A 287 -8.02 -8.84 24.42
C SER A 287 -8.42 -10.29 24.12
N VAL A 288 -7.44 -11.21 24.01
CA VAL A 288 -7.71 -12.64 23.84
C VAL A 288 -8.51 -13.17 25.03
N ARG A 289 -8.06 -12.95 26.26
CA ARG A 289 -8.75 -13.41 27.47
C ARG A 289 -10.18 -12.89 27.55
N ASP A 290 -10.39 -11.62 27.24
CA ASP A 290 -11.71 -10.99 27.30
C ASP A 290 -12.64 -11.60 26.24
N MET A 291 -12.19 -11.78 24.99
CA MET A 291 -12.93 -12.42 23.94
C MET A 291 -13.38 -13.84 24.33
N PHE A 292 -12.46 -14.67 24.80
CA PHE A 292 -12.78 -16.04 25.21
C PHE A 292 -13.69 -16.09 26.44
N ARG A 293 -13.55 -15.18 27.38
CA ARG A 293 -14.45 -15.05 28.54
C ARG A 293 -15.87 -14.72 28.08
N ASN A 294 -16.02 -13.77 27.15
CA ASN A 294 -17.32 -13.39 26.61
C ASN A 294 -17.96 -14.54 25.81
N ALA A 295 -17.15 -15.27 25.01
CA ALA A 295 -17.61 -16.44 24.28
C ALA A 295 -18.09 -17.56 25.24
N LYS A 296 -17.37 -17.82 26.34
CA LYS A 296 -17.78 -18.81 27.38
C LYS A 296 -19.13 -18.48 28.03
N GLN A 297 -19.47 -17.20 28.14
CA GLN A 297 -20.77 -16.76 28.70
C GLN A 297 -21.93 -16.90 27.72
N THR A 298 -21.66 -17.00 26.44
CA THR A 298 -22.67 -17.03 25.37
C THR A 298 -22.66 -18.32 24.57
N ALA A 299 -22.02 -19.37 25.08
CA ALA A 299 -22.00 -20.68 24.43
C ALA A 299 -23.44 -21.25 24.31
N PRO A 300 -23.78 -21.93 23.17
CA PRO A 300 -22.90 -22.22 22.05
C PRO A 300 -22.63 -20.98 21.16
N CYS A 301 -21.40 -20.82 20.69
CA CYS A 301 -21.01 -19.69 19.84
C CYS A 301 -19.82 -20.04 18.94
N LEU A 302 -19.57 -19.21 17.92
CA LEU A 302 -18.45 -19.32 17.02
C LEU A 302 -17.54 -18.11 17.15
N ILE A 303 -16.25 -18.34 17.34
CA ILE A 303 -15.20 -17.33 17.29
C ILE A 303 -14.51 -17.42 15.94
N PHE A 304 -14.41 -16.31 15.24
CA PHE A 304 -13.68 -16.20 13.98
C PHE A 304 -12.50 -15.24 14.11
N ILE A 305 -11.31 -15.74 13.78
CA ILE A 305 -10.08 -14.96 13.77
C ILE A 305 -9.58 -14.86 12.33
N ASP A 306 -9.75 -13.70 11.70
CA ASP A 306 -9.24 -13.47 10.37
C ASP A 306 -7.74 -13.09 10.43
N GLU A 307 -7.00 -13.39 9.37
CA GLU A 307 -5.56 -13.07 9.28
C GLU A 307 -4.76 -13.55 10.50
N ILE A 308 -4.97 -14.80 10.91
CA ILE A 308 -4.31 -15.36 12.12
C ILE A 308 -2.77 -15.31 12.03
N ASP A 309 -2.21 -15.24 10.83
CA ASP A 309 -0.78 -15.11 10.56
C ASP A 309 -0.19 -13.80 11.09
N ALA A 310 -1.00 -12.77 11.34
CA ALA A 310 -0.55 -11.56 12.01
C ALA A 310 -0.01 -11.82 13.44
N VAL A 311 -0.58 -12.80 14.15
CA VAL A 311 -0.21 -13.17 15.53
C VAL A 311 0.51 -14.51 15.56
N GLY A 312 0.13 -15.43 14.66
CA GLY A 312 0.55 -16.84 14.66
C GLY A 312 1.82 -17.15 13.90
N ARG A 313 2.61 -16.18 13.50
CA ARG A 313 3.84 -16.39 12.73
C ARG A 313 4.90 -17.11 13.56
N GLN A 314 5.66 -18.01 12.91
CA GLN A 314 6.82 -18.73 13.52
C GLN A 314 7.80 -17.75 14.16
N ARG A 315 8.39 -18.20 15.28
CA ARG A 315 9.44 -17.49 16.01
C ARG A 315 10.66 -17.38 15.11
N GLY A 316 10.94 -16.21 14.60
CA GLY A 316 12.11 -15.91 13.79
C GLY A 316 13.16 -15.18 14.60
N ALA A 317 14.43 -15.37 14.29
CA ALA A 317 15.55 -14.62 14.84
C ALA A 317 15.52 -13.15 14.33
N GLY A 318 14.50 -12.38 14.70
CA GLY A 318 14.39 -10.97 14.41
C GLY A 318 14.92 -10.16 15.58
N LEU A 319 16.02 -9.45 15.39
CA LEU A 319 16.54 -8.41 16.29
C LEU A 319 15.57 -7.21 16.32
N GLY A 320 14.56 -7.24 17.21
CA GLY A 320 13.66 -6.09 17.39
C GLY A 320 12.56 -6.36 18.42
N GLY A 321 12.40 -5.46 19.38
CA GLY A 321 11.50 -5.55 20.55
C GLY A 321 9.98 -5.58 20.28
N GLY A 322 9.52 -5.78 19.04
CA GLY A 322 8.10 -5.94 18.70
C GLY A 322 7.62 -7.40 18.66
N ASN A 323 8.51 -8.37 18.86
CA ASN A 323 8.16 -9.79 18.79
C ASN A 323 7.59 -10.32 20.11
N ASP A 324 7.99 -9.76 21.26
CA ASP A 324 7.61 -10.26 22.58
C ASP A 324 6.10 -10.18 22.83
N GLU A 325 5.46 -9.12 22.35
CA GLU A 325 4.01 -8.95 22.52
C GLU A 325 3.21 -9.95 21.67
N ARG A 326 3.63 -10.17 20.42
CA ARG A 326 3.00 -11.17 19.54
C ARG A 326 3.14 -12.57 20.12
N GLU A 327 4.30 -12.92 20.65
CA GLU A 327 4.52 -14.22 21.30
C GLU A 327 3.69 -14.37 22.57
N GLN A 328 3.56 -13.30 23.38
CA GLN A 328 2.70 -13.31 24.56
C GLN A 328 1.23 -13.49 24.18
N THR A 329 0.79 -12.83 23.14
CA THR A 329 -0.58 -12.94 22.62
C THR A 329 -0.85 -14.32 22.04
N LEU A 330 0.07 -14.86 21.25
CA LEU A 330 0.00 -16.22 20.73
C LEU A 330 -0.06 -17.24 21.87
N ASN A 331 0.83 -17.14 22.85
CA ASN A 331 0.83 -18.05 23.99
C ASN A 331 -0.49 -17.98 24.77
N GLN A 332 -1.08 -16.77 24.93
CA GLN A 332 -2.39 -16.61 25.56
C GLN A 332 -3.50 -17.27 24.74
N LEU A 333 -3.48 -17.14 23.40
CA LEU A 333 -4.42 -17.80 22.51
C LEU A 333 -4.36 -19.33 22.67
N LEU A 334 -3.14 -19.89 22.70
CA LEU A 334 -2.90 -21.32 22.89
C LEU A 334 -3.44 -21.79 24.26
N VAL A 335 -3.18 -21.02 25.33
CA VAL A 335 -3.66 -21.32 26.68
C VAL A 335 -5.19 -21.31 26.74
N GLU A 336 -5.86 -20.33 26.11
CA GLU A 336 -7.31 -20.26 26.08
C GLU A 336 -7.92 -21.43 25.31
N MET A 337 -7.31 -21.83 24.16
CA MET A 337 -7.77 -23.00 23.38
C MET A 337 -7.55 -24.31 24.13
N ASP A 338 -6.40 -24.47 24.79
CA ASP A 338 -6.11 -25.67 25.62
C ASP A 338 -7.04 -25.72 26.86
N GLY A 339 -7.42 -24.57 27.41
CA GLY A 339 -8.27 -24.42 28.59
C GLY A 339 -9.77 -24.65 28.35
N PHE A 340 -10.21 -25.01 27.14
CA PHE A 340 -11.58 -25.43 26.93
C PHE A 340 -11.80 -26.84 27.47
N ALA A 341 -12.80 -27.00 28.32
CA ALA A 341 -13.32 -28.32 28.63
C ALA A 341 -13.95 -28.92 27.35
N ASP A 342 -13.88 -30.24 27.22
CA ASP A 342 -14.51 -30.92 26.10
C ASP A 342 -16.04 -30.64 26.13
N ASN A 343 -16.60 -30.31 24.94
CA ASN A 343 -18.04 -30.09 24.73
C ASN A 343 -18.67 -28.81 25.31
N VAL A 344 -17.95 -27.71 25.41
CA VAL A 344 -18.51 -26.39 25.84
C VAL A 344 -19.38 -25.74 24.75
N GLY A 345 -19.39 -26.26 23.51
CA GLY A 345 -20.15 -25.68 22.39
C GLY A 345 -19.50 -24.42 21.80
N ILE A 346 -18.20 -24.23 21.98
CA ILE A 346 -17.45 -23.14 21.35
C ILE A 346 -16.57 -23.73 20.27
N ILE A 347 -16.65 -23.16 19.07
CA ILE A 347 -15.76 -23.50 17.95
C ILE A 347 -14.97 -22.24 17.59
N VAL A 348 -13.67 -22.40 17.41
CA VAL A 348 -12.79 -21.34 16.91
C VAL A 348 -12.45 -21.63 15.45
N ILE A 349 -12.81 -20.73 14.55
CA ILE A 349 -12.39 -20.78 13.16
C ILE A 349 -11.35 -19.69 12.92
N ALA A 350 -10.18 -20.05 12.43
CA ALA A 350 -9.19 -19.08 11.99
C ALA A 350 -9.05 -19.10 10.46
N ALA A 351 -8.70 -17.97 9.87
CA ALA A 351 -8.42 -17.87 8.44
C ALA A 351 -7.03 -17.30 8.20
N THR A 352 -6.34 -17.83 7.20
CA THR A 352 -5.05 -17.31 6.73
C THR A 352 -4.90 -17.49 5.23
N ASN A 353 -4.14 -16.60 4.62
CA ASN A 353 -3.68 -16.76 3.24
C ASN A 353 -2.30 -17.46 3.17
N ARG A 354 -1.63 -17.63 4.33
CA ARG A 354 -0.27 -18.14 4.43
C ARG A 354 -0.12 -19.14 5.58
N SER A 355 -0.47 -20.38 5.32
CA SER A 355 -0.29 -21.46 6.32
C SER A 355 1.19 -21.81 6.54
N ASP A 356 2.06 -21.51 5.57
CA ASP A 356 3.50 -21.80 5.57
C ASP A 356 4.26 -21.07 6.69
N ILE A 357 3.78 -19.89 7.11
CA ILE A 357 4.45 -19.07 8.13
C ILE A 357 3.91 -19.28 9.56
N LEU A 358 2.86 -20.09 9.72
CA LEU A 358 2.24 -20.31 11.03
C LEU A 358 3.14 -21.13 11.95
N ASP A 359 3.11 -20.80 13.24
CA ASP A 359 3.79 -21.57 14.28
C ASP A 359 3.16 -22.99 14.36
N PRO A 360 3.96 -24.05 14.25
CA PRO A 360 3.47 -25.43 14.35
C PRO A 360 2.69 -25.72 15.63
N ALA A 361 2.90 -24.94 16.69
CA ALA A 361 2.16 -25.07 17.94
C ALA A 361 0.67 -24.80 17.76
N LEU A 362 0.26 -23.95 16.80
CA LEU A 362 -1.15 -23.70 16.48
C LEU A 362 -1.84 -24.92 15.85
N LEU A 363 -1.08 -25.73 15.11
CA LEU A 363 -1.58 -26.84 14.31
C LEU A 363 -1.60 -28.18 15.07
N ARG A 364 -1.31 -28.16 16.38
CA ARG A 364 -1.33 -29.37 17.22
C ARG A 364 -2.78 -29.78 17.56
N ALA A 365 -2.97 -31.08 17.79
CA ALA A 365 -4.24 -31.64 18.23
C ALA A 365 -4.80 -30.89 19.47
N GLY A 366 -6.11 -30.61 19.44
CA GLY A 366 -6.79 -29.82 20.47
C GLY A 366 -6.75 -28.30 20.24
N ARG A 367 -6.15 -27.83 19.16
CA ARG A 367 -6.09 -26.43 18.73
C ARG A 367 -6.71 -26.30 17.32
N PHE A 368 -5.96 -25.88 16.30
CA PHE A 368 -6.40 -25.90 14.91
C PHE A 368 -6.00 -27.21 14.24
N ASP A 369 -6.62 -28.28 14.68
CA ASP A 369 -6.29 -29.65 14.26
C ASP A 369 -6.97 -30.08 12.96
N ARG A 370 -8.01 -29.37 12.52
CA ARG A 370 -8.62 -29.55 11.21
C ARG A 370 -8.30 -28.36 10.31
N GLN A 371 -7.76 -28.65 9.12
CA GLN A 371 -7.47 -27.64 8.11
C GLN A 371 -8.36 -27.88 6.89
N ILE A 372 -9.02 -26.80 6.43
CA ILE A 372 -9.82 -26.83 5.20
C ILE A 372 -9.21 -25.82 4.23
N THR A 373 -8.85 -26.32 3.05
CA THR A 373 -8.31 -25.47 1.99
C THR A 373 -9.44 -24.94 1.13
N VAL A 374 -9.65 -23.63 1.16
CA VAL A 374 -10.64 -22.94 0.31
C VAL A 374 -9.91 -22.42 -0.92
N GLY A 375 -9.96 -23.18 -2.01
CA GLY A 375 -9.30 -22.90 -3.27
C GLY A 375 -9.96 -21.78 -4.09
N LEU A 376 -9.38 -21.51 -5.26
CA LEU A 376 -10.07 -20.72 -6.28
C LEU A 376 -11.23 -21.56 -6.84
N PRO A 377 -12.38 -20.95 -7.18
CA PRO A 377 -13.53 -21.66 -7.65
C PRO A 377 -13.27 -22.28 -9.04
N ASP A 378 -13.76 -23.49 -9.26
CA ASP A 378 -13.84 -24.15 -10.55
C ASP A 378 -14.85 -23.43 -11.48
N LYS A 379 -14.97 -23.88 -12.73
CA LYS A 379 -15.90 -23.28 -13.71
C LYS A 379 -17.33 -23.20 -13.17
N LYS A 380 -17.82 -24.30 -12.55
CA LYS A 380 -19.18 -24.37 -12.02
C LYS A 380 -19.34 -23.42 -10.82
N GLY A 381 -18.38 -23.40 -9.91
CA GLY A 381 -18.36 -22.47 -8.78
C GLY A 381 -18.33 -21.03 -9.22
N ARG A 382 -17.54 -20.68 -10.27
CA ARG A 382 -17.52 -19.31 -10.82
C ARG A 382 -18.90 -18.91 -11.38
N GLU A 383 -19.54 -19.79 -12.12
CA GLU A 383 -20.89 -19.55 -12.64
C GLU A 383 -21.90 -19.31 -11.52
N GLU A 384 -21.89 -20.15 -10.48
CA GLU A 384 -22.77 -20.00 -9.32
C GLU A 384 -22.50 -18.71 -8.56
N ILE A 385 -21.22 -18.35 -8.34
CA ILE A 385 -20.82 -17.09 -7.68
C ILE A 385 -21.33 -15.89 -8.48
N LEU A 386 -21.15 -15.89 -9.80
CA LEU A 386 -21.65 -14.84 -10.68
C LEU A 386 -23.16 -14.68 -10.56
N LYS A 387 -23.91 -15.80 -10.58
CA LYS A 387 -25.38 -15.82 -10.39
C LYS A 387 -25.79 -15.28 -9.02
N VAL A 388 -25.07 -15.62 -7.95
CA VAL A 388 -25.36 -15.07 -6.61
C VAL A 388 -25.20 -13.56 -6.58
N HIS A 389 -24.09 -13.02 -7.13
CA HIS A 389 -23.81 -11.58 -7.14
C HIS A 389 -24.66 -10.79 -8.14
N SER A 390 -25.31 -11.49 -9.10
CA SER A 390 -26.23 -10.87 -10.06
C SER A 390 -27.66 -10.71 -9.54
N ARG A 391 -28.07 -11.40 -8.47
CA ARG A 391 -29.47 -11.45 -7.96
C ARG A 391 -30.12 -10.08 -7.75
N ASN A 392 -29.36 -9.09 -7.33
CA ASN A 392 -29.85 -7.73 -7.02
C ASN A 392 -29.58 -6.72 -8.15
N LYS A 393 -29.30 -7.18 -9.36
CA LYS A 393 -28.96 -6.35 -10.51
C LYS A 393 -29.80 -6.78 -11.73
N LYS A 394 -30.03 -5.85 -12.65
CA LYS A 394 -30.84 -6.12 -13.85
C LYS A 394 -29.93 -6.45 -15.01
N PHE A 395 -29.76 -7.70 -15.30
CA PHE A 395 -29.10 -8.18 -16.51
C PHE A 395 -30.11 -8.43 -17.62
N ASP A 396 -29.68 -8.30 -18.85
CA ASP A 396 -30.47 -8.72 -20.03
C ASP A 396 -30.15 -10.16 -20.44
N ASP A 397 -30.91 -10.67 -21.42
CA ASP A 397 -30.80 -12.04 -21.89
C ASP A 397 -29.53 -12.30 -22.71
N THR A 398 -28.69 -11.31 -22.98
CA THR A 398 -27.43 -11.47 -23.72
C THR A 398 -26.32 -12.06 -22.85
N VAL A 399 -26.50 -12.08 -21.52
CA VAL A 399 -25.46 -12.53 -20.60
C VAL A 399 -25.58 -14.03 -20.34
N ASP A 400 -24.70 -14.77 -20.98
CA ASP A 400 -24.47 -16.19 -20.72
C ASP A 400 -23.42 -16.37 -19.60
N TRP A 401 -23.88 -16.75 -18.41
CA TRP A 401 -23.02 -16.94 -17.24
C TRP A 401 -22.04 -18.09 -17.40
N GLU A 402 -22.35 -19.11 -18.18
CA GLU A 402 -21.41 -20.19 -18.46
C GLU A 402 -20.22 -19.68 -19.27
N ASN A 403 -20.47 -18.86 -20.29
CA ASN A 403 -19.43 -18.23 -21.10
C ASN A 403 -18.59 -17.25 -20.27
N VAL A 404 -19.23 -16.43 -19.44
CA VAL A 404 -18.55 -15.53 -18.50
C VAL A 404 -17.64 -16.33 -17.55
N ALA A 405 -18.12 -17.45 -17.00
CA ALA A 405 -17.34 -18.32 -16.11
C ALA A 405 -16.10 -18.93 -16.80
N ARG A 406 -16.20 -19.28 -18.09
CA ARG A 406 -15.04 -19.75 -18.88
C ARG A 406 -13.96 -18.68 -19.02
N ARG A 407 -14.37 -17.41 -19.17
CA ARG A 407 -13.47 -16.28 -19.39
C ARG A 407 -12.87 -15.70 -18.10
N THR A 408 -13.37 -16.14 -16.95
CA THR A 408 -12.92 -15.65 -15.62
C THR A 408 -12.09 -16.69 -14.86
N ILE A 409 -11.34 -17.52 -15.58
CA ILE A 409 -10.43 -18.51 -14.99
C ILE A 409 -9.41 -17.84 -14.09
N GLY A 410 -9.15 -18.44 -12.92
CA GLY A 410 -8.22 -17.94 -11.93
C GLY A 410 -8.72 -16.77 -11.09
N MET A 411 -9.96 -16.30 -11.32
CA MET A 411 -10.55 -15.25 -10.50
C MET A 411 -11.13 -15.83 -9.20
N SER A 412 -10.87 -15.13 -8.10
CA SER A 412 -11.46 -15.43 -6.80
C SER A 412 -12.93 -14.99 -6.74
N GLY A 413 -13.68 -15.45 -5.74
CA GLY A 413 -15.05 -15.01 -5.51
C GLY A 413 -15.20 -13.49 -5.37
N ALA A 414 -14.23 -12.83 -4.74
CA ALA A 414 -14.20 -11.37 -4.61
C ALA A 414 -13.95 -10.68 -5.97
N ASP A 415 -13.11 -11.26 -6.83
CA ASP A 415 -12.89 -10.75 -8.18
C ASP A 415 -14.15 -10.82 -9.03
N LEU A 416 -14.85 -11.95 -8.98
CA LEU A 416 -16.14 -12.16 -9.68
C LEU A 416 -17.20 -11.19 -9.19
N ALA A 417 -17.31 -10.99 -7.88
CA ALA A 417 -18.20 -9.99 -7.29
C ALA A 417 -17.90 -8.59 -7.79
N ASN A 418 -16.59 -8.25 -7.90
CA ASN A 418 -16.14 -6.96 -8.43
C ASN A 418 -16.47 -6.81 -9.92
N VAL A 419 -16.27 -7.85 -10.74
CA VAL A 419 -16.65 -7.84 -12.17
C VAL A 419 -18.13 -7.51 -12.33
N VAL A 420 -19.01 -8.21 -11.58
CA VAL A 420 -20.46 -7.99 -11.61
C VAL A 420 -20.84 -6.58 -11.14
N ASN A 421 -20.12 -6.04 -10.16
CA ASN A 421 -20.35 -4.68 -9.68
C ASN A 421 -19.85 -3.61 -10.67
N GLU A 422 -18.65 -3.82 -11.26
CA GLU A 422 -18.10 -2.90 -12.27
C GLU A 422 -18.96 -2.88 -13.52
N ALA A 423 -19.50 -4.04 -13.96
CA ALA A 423 -20.44 -4.09 -15.08
C ALA A 423 -21.69 -3.23 -14.81
N ALA A 424 -22.21 -3.27 -13.58
CA ALA A 424 -23.34 -2.41 -13.19
C ALA A 424 -22.98 -0.91 -13.23
N ILE A 425 -21.78 -0.54 -12.76
CA ILE A 425 -21.29 0.84 -12.81
C ILE A 425 -21.15 1.29 -14.27
N LEU A 426 -20.65 0.43 -15.15
CA LEU A 426 -20.50 0.71 -16.58
C LEU A 426 -21.85 0.91 -17.25
N ALA A 427 -22.87 0.11 -16.95
CA ALA A 427 -24.22 0.26 -17.47
C ALA A 427 -24.83 1.62 -17.06
N VAL A 428 -24.69 2.00 -15.78
CA VAL A 428 -25.14 3.33 -15.31
C VAL A 428 -24.41 4.46 -16.03
N ARG A 429 -23.09 4.34 -16.22
CA ARG A 429 -22.30 5.31 -17.00
C ARG A 429 -22.77 5.42 -18.44
N ALA A 430 -23.15 4.30 -19.06
CA ALA A 430 -23.71 4.25 -20.39
C ALA A 430 -25.19 4.66 -20.46
N LYS A 431 -25.81 5.05 -19.32
CA LYS A 431 -27.22 5.40 -19.19
C LYS A 431 -28.17 4.28 -19.65
N LYS A 432 -27.79 3.02 -19.40
CA LYS A 432 -28.61 1.84 -19.68
C LYS A 432 -29.36 1.40 -18.43
N ASP A 433 -30.57 0.89 -18.60
CA ASP A 433 -31.42 0.38 -17.52
C ASP A 433 -31.10 -1.09 -17.18
N THR A 434 -30.42 -1.78 -18.10
CA THR A 434 -30.02 -3.19 -18.00
C THR A 434 -28.54 -3.36 -18.31
N ILE A 435 -27.94 -4.38 -17.73
CA ILE A 435 -26.52 -4.72 -17.93
C ILE A 435 -26.46 -5.79 -19.01
N SER A 436 -25.78 -5.49 -20.13
CA SER A 436 -25.57 -6.44 -21.22
C SER A 436 -24.21 -7.13 -21.13
N ILE A 437 -23.99 -8.11 -22.00
CA ILE A 437 -22.69 -8.79 -22.11
C ILE A 437 -21.54 -7.82 -22.39
N VAL A 438 -21.82 -6.70 -23.05
CA VAL A 438 -20.81 -5.70 -23.40
C VAL A 438 -20.20 -5.05 -22.14
N GLU A 439 -21.02 -4.72 -21.15
CA GLU A 439 -20.55 -4.17 -19.88
C GLU A 439 -19.82 -5.22 -19.05
N VAL A 440 -20.28 -6.47 -19.09
CA VAL A 440 -19.61 -7.58 -18.40
C VAL A 440 -18.23 -7.83 -19.00
N ASP A 441 -18.11 -7.81 -20.31
CA ASP A 441 -16.87 -7.99 -21.02
C ASP A 441 -15.86 -6.89 -20.72
N GLU A 442 -16.30 -5.63 -20.73
CA GLU A 442 -15.44 -4.51 -20.35
C GLU A 442 -15.02 -4.59 -18.87
N ALA A 443 -15.89 -5.08 -17.98
CA ALA A 443 -15.57 -5.28 -16.58
C ALA A 443 -14.51 -6.38 -16.37
N ILE A 444 -14.59 -7.48 -17.12
CA ILE A 444 -13.59 -8.55 -17.13
C ILE A 444 -12.25 -7.99 -17.63
N ASP A 445 -12.26 -7.28 -18.75
CA ASP A 445 -11.07 -6.66 -19.32
C ASP A 445 -10.40 -5.69 -18.35
N ARG A 446 -11.19 -4.88 -17.64
CA ARG A 446 -10.68 -3.97 -16.60
C ARG A 446 -10.05 -4.71 -15.45
N ARG A 447 -10.60 -5.84 -15.07
CA ARG A 447 -10.03 -6.65 -13.98
C ARG A 447 -8.71 -7.30 -14.39
N ILE A 448 -8.58 -7.76 -15.64
CA ILE A 448 -7.38 -8.45 -16.14
C ILE A 448 -6.29 -7.44 -16.51
N ALA A 449 -6.60 -6.45 -17.34
CA ALA A 449 -5.63 -5.56 -17.97
C ALA A 449 -5.75 -4.08 -17.54
N GLY A 450 -6.75 -3.75 -16.73
CA GLY A 450 -7.02 -2.37 -16.31
C GLY A 450 -7.90 -1.59 -17.29
N PRO A 451 -8.18 -0.30 -16.99
CA PRO A 451 -9.00 0.54 -17.84
C PRO A 451 -8.32 0.85 -19.17
N ALA A 452 -9.12 0.96 -20.25
CA ALA A 452 -8.63 1.35 -21.57
C ALA A 452 -8.04 2.78 -21.53
N LYS A 453 -6.87 2.97 -22.12
CA LYS A 453 -6.17 4.27 -22.18
C LYS A 453 -6.57 5.02 -23.45
N LYS A 454 -7.63 5.82 -23.39
CA LYS A 454 -8.10 6.65 -24.53
C LYS A 454 -7.12 7.77 -24.92
N SER A 455 -6.27 8.23 -23.98
CA SER A 455 -5.32 9.33 -24.21
C SER A 455 -4.00 8.91 -24.85
N LYS A 456 -3.62 7.63 -24.78
CA LYS A 456 -2.38 7.13 -25.33
C LYS A 456 -2.60 6.73 -26.81
N ARG A 457 -2.38 7.66 -27.71
CA ARG A 457 -2.39 7.36 -29.15
C ARG A 457 -1.06 6.71 -29.53
N LEU A 458 -1.12 5.44 -29.94
CA LEU A 458 0.00 4.75 -30.56
C LEU A 458 0.26 5.39 -31.92
N THR A 459 1.52 5.48 -32.34
CA THR A 459 1.84 5.85 -33.73
C THR A 459 1.36 4.75 -34.68
N GLU A 460 1.15 5.08 -35.95
CA GLU A 460 0.74 4.09 -36.95
C GLU A 460 1.71 2.89 -37.01
N LYS A 461 3.02 3.15 -36.88
CA LYS A 461 4.03 2.09 -36.83
C LYS A 461 3.84 1.21 -35.60
N GLU A 462 3.69 1.79 -34.39
CA GLU A 462 3.48 1.04 -33.15
C GLU A 462 2.18 0.26 -33.19
N ARG A 463 1.08 0.87 -33.69
CA ARG A 463 -0.22 0.20 -33.82
C ARG A 463 -0.13 -1.02 -34.71
N LYS A 464 0.59 -0.91 -35.83
CA LYS A 464 0.83 -2.02 -36.73
C LYS A 464 1.67 -3.10 -36.08
N THR A 465 2.74 -2.74 -35.38
CA THR A 465 3.59 -3.70 -34.64
C THR A 465 2.79 -4.48 -33.60
N VAL A 466 1.97 -3.79 -32.81
CA VAL A 466 1.10 -4.43 -31.82
C VAL A 466 0.08 -5.36 -32.46
N ALA A 467 -0.55 -4.96 -33.59
CA ALA A 467 -1.52 -5.82 -34.27
C ALA A 467 -0.90 -7.14 -34.76
N TYR A 468 0.30 -7.09 -35.32
CA TYR A 468 1.01 -8.30 -35.76
C TYR A 468 1.55 -9.13 -34.59
N HIS A 469 1.93 -8.48 -33.49
CA HIS A 469 2.31 -9.13 -32.23
C HIS A 469 1.16 -9.95 -31.65
N GLU A 470 -0.01 -9.34 -31.49
CA GLU A 470 -1.20 -10.01 -30.94
C GLU A 470 -1.73 -11.09 -31.93
N ALA A 471 -1.65 -10.84 -33.25
CA ALA A 471 -1.99 -11.85 -34.24
C ALA A 471 -1.06 -13.07 -34.17
N GLY A 472 0.21 -12.88 -33.83
CA GLY A 472 1.17 -13.96 -33.62
C GLY A 472 0.77 -14.86 -32.44
N HIS A 473 0.42 -14.29 -31.32
CA HIS A 473 -0.11 -15.03 -30.18
C HIS A 473 -1.40 -15.79 -30.54
N ALA A 474 -2.31 -15.12 -31.24
CA ALA A 474 -3.58 -15.71 -31.63
C ALA A 474 -3.40 -16.92 -32.55
N ILE A 475 -2.57 -16.83 -33.57
CA ILE A 475 -2.33 -17.94 -34.51
C ILE A 475 -1.68 -19.14 -33.84
N ILE A 476 -0.72 -18.91 -32.94
CA ILE A 476 -0.13 -20.02 -32.20
C ILE A 476 -1.18 -20.69 -31.30
N GLY A 477 -2.00 -19.91 -30.55
CA GLY A 477 -3.08 -20.45 -29.75
C GLY A 477 -4.13 -21.24 -30.51
N LEU A 478 -4.35 -20.90 -31.81
CA LEU A 478 -5.34 -21.58 -32.69
C LEU A 478 -4.79 -22.83 -33.41
N LYS A 479 -3.50 -22.85 -33.70
CA LYS A 479 -2.91 -23.89 -34.55
C LYS A 479 -2.09 -24.93 -33.76
N LEU A 480 -1.65 -24.58 -32.54
CA LEU A 480 -0.86 -25.47 -31.73
C LEU A 480 -1.76 -26.40 -30.91
N GLU A 481 -1.57 -27.69 -31.05
CA GLU A 481 -2.20 -28.70 -30.18
C GLU A 481 -1.79 -28.49 -28.72
N CYS A 482 -2.67 -28.81 -27.79
CA CYS A 482 -2.48 -28.60 -26.36
C CYS A 482 -2.38 -27.13 -25.89
N SER A 483 -2.64 -26.16 -26.77
CA SER A 483 -2.71 -24.75 -26.43
C SER A 483 -4.06 -24.39 -25.78
N ASP A 484 -4.05 -23.32 -24.99
CA ASP A 484 -5.30 -22.74 -24.47
C ASP A 484 -6.08 -22.06 -25.62
N LYS A 485 -7.41 -22.20 -25.61
CA LYS A 485 -8.25 -21.61 -26.68
C LYS A 485 -8.27 -20.09 -26.59
N VAL A 486 -8.02 -19.43 -27.73
CA VAL A 486 -8.12 -17.99 -27.87
C VAL A 486 -9.58 -17.55 -27.72
N GLN A 487 -9.87 -16.71 -26.74
CA GLN A 487 -11.20 -16.17 -26.46
C GLN A 487 -11.38 -14.77 -27.04
N LYS A 488 -10.31 -13.97 -27.02
CA LYS A 488 -10.34 -12.57 -27.44
C LYS A 488 -8.95 -12.10 -27.82
N VAL A 489 -8.86 -11.27 -28.84
CA VAL A 489 -7.63 -10.55 -29.24
C VAL A 489 -7.97 -9.07 -29.33
N THR A 490 -7.14 -8.21 -28.75
CA THR A 490 -7.38 -6.77 -28.79
C THR A 490 -6.08 -5.98 -28.86
N ILE A 491 -6.11 -4.88 -29.62
CA ILE A 491 -5.02 -3.90 -29.69
C ILE A 491 -5.36 -2.59 -28.97
N VAL A 492 -6.43 -2.59 -28.15
CA VAL A 492 -6.79 -1.44 -27.32
C VAL A 492 -5.83 -1.37 -26.15
N PRO A 493 -5.05 -0.28 -25.98
CA PRO A 493 -4.08 -0.18 -24.91
C PRO A 493 -4.75 -0.15 -23.53
N ARG A 494 -4.28 -1.01 -22.62
CA ARG A 494 -4.75 -1.07 -21.23
C ARG A 494 -3.55 -1.16 -20.28
N GLY A 495 -3.63 -0.50 -19.14
CA GLY A 495 -2.55 -0.55 -18.15
C GLY A 495 -1.17 -0.23 -18.76
N MET A 496 -0.26 -1.18 -18.75
CA MET A 496 1.07 -1.12 -19.38
C MET A 496 1.12 -1.78 -20.77
N ALA A 497 0.11 -2.59 -21.13
CA ALA A 497 0.06 -3.33 -22.38
C ALA A 497 -0.44 -2.48 -23.54
N GLY A 498 0.13 -2.71 -24.73
CA GLY A 498 -0.33 -2.12 -25.98
C GLY A 498 -1.53 -2.84 -26.59
N GLY A 499 -1.66 -4.15 -26.32
CA GLY A 499 -2.74 -5.06 -26.66
C GLY A 499 -2.66 -6.27 -25.76
N TYR A 500 -3.50 -7.27 -25.96
CA TYR A 500 -3.40 -8.58 -25.32
C TYR A 500 -4.26 -9.63 -26.00
N VAL A 501 -3.87 -10.89 -25.85
CA VAL A 501 -4.67 -12.06 -26.21
C VAL A 501 -5.17 -12.72 -24.92
N LEU A 502 -6.48 -12.89 -24.81
CA LEU A 502 -7.09 -13.69 -23.75
C LEU A 502 -7.26 -15.12 -24.24
N SER A 503 -6.49 -16.04 -23.65
CA SER A 503 -6.62 -17.47 -23.88
C SER A 503 -7.07 -18.17 -22.63
N ALA A 504 -7.93 -19.17 -22.75
CA ALA A 504 -8.44 -19.94 -21.65
C ALA A 504 -8.56 -21.42 -22.01
N PRO A 505 -8.24 -22.36 -21.10
CA PRO A 505 -8.51 -23.77 -21.33
C PRO A 505 -10.02 -24.02 -21.39
N GLU A 506 -10.45 -25.05 -22.11
CA GLU A 506 -11.87 -25.43 -22.16
C GLU A 506 -12.44 -25.86 -20.82
N ASN A 507 -11.61 -26.54 -20.03
CA ASN A 507 -11.96 -27.01 -18.70
C ASN A 507 -10.84 -26.64 -17.72
N ASP A 508 -11.16 -26.46 -16.47
CA ASP A 508 -10.18 -26.25 -15.41
C ASP A 508 -9.28 -27.51 -15.32
N ARG A 509 -7.97 -27.32 -15.34
CA ARG A 509 -6.98 -28.40 -15.30
C ARG A 509 -6.28 -28.42 -13.95
N PHE A 510 -6.20 -29.58 -13.34
CA PHE A 510 -5.47 -29.79 -12.10
C PHE A 510 -3.99 -30.09 -12.33
N LEU A 511 -3.66 -30.79 -13.42
CA LEU A 511 -2.31 -31.15 -13.81
C LEU A 511 -2.03 -30.64 -15.22
N MET A 512 -0.77 -30.25 -15.45
CA MET A 512 -0.27 -29.87 -16.76
C MET A 512 0.83 -30.84 -17.19
N SER A 513 0.73 -31.36 -18.40
CA SER A 513 1.76 -32.18 -19.02
C SER A 513 2.95 -31.34 -19.50
N LYS A 514 4.07 -32.03 -19.80
CA LYS A 514 5.23 -31.37 -20.41
C LYS A 514 4.88 -30.70 -21.73
N ASP A 515 4.03 -31.35 -22.53
CA ASP A 515 3.65 -30.84 -23.86
C ASP A 515 2.77 -29.58 -23.73
N GLU A 516 1.86 -29.55 -22.74
CA GLU A 516 1.05 -28.37 -22.45
C GLU A 516 1.87 -27.18 -21.97
N LEU A 517 2.85 -27.43 -21.07
CA LEU A 517 3.77 -26.36 -20.63
C LEU A 517 4.64 -25.86 -21.79
N SER A 518 5.13 -26.78 -22.63
CA SER A 518 5.90 -26.39 -23.84
C SER A 518 5.06 -25.61 -24.81
N ALA A 519 3.79 -26.00 -25.05
CA ALA A 519 2.86 -25.26 -25.89
C ALA A 519 2.60 -23.85 -25.36
N ARG A 520 2.51 -23.70 -24.04
CA ARG A 520 2.33 -22.40 -23.40
C ARG A 520 3.55 -21.49 -23.58
N ILE A 521 4.78 -22.03 -23.47
CA ILE A 521 6.01 -21.29 -23.77
C ILE A 521 6.01 -20.82 -25.24
N VAL A 522 5.66 -21.70 -26.19
CA VAL A 522 5.54 -21.34 -27.62
C VAL A 522 4.51 -20.21 -27.81
N GLY A 523 3.38 -20.29 -27.10
CA GLY A 523 2.34 -19.26 -27.10
C GLY A 523 2.86 -17.89 -26.64
N PHE A 524 3.61 -17.82 -25.56
CA PHE A 524 4.23 -16.56 -25.09
C PHE A 524 5.25 -16.00 -26.08
N LEU A 525 5.98 -16.84 -26.79
CA LEU A 525 6.96 -16.37 -27.79
C LEU A 525 6.33 -15.95 -29.12
N GLY A 526 5.01 -16.12 -29.27
CA GLY A 526 4.27 -15.84 -30.51
C GLY A 526 4.38 -14.41 -31.02
N GLY A 527 4.15 -13.44 -30.11
CA GLY A 527 4.23 -12.02 -30.44
C GLY A 527 5.60 -11.61 -30.97
N ARG A 528 6.66 -11.96 -30.22
CA ARG A 528 8.04 -11.69 -30.64
C ARG A 528 8.40 -12.36 -31.94
N SER A 529 8.01 -13.62 -32.13
CA SER A 529 8.28 -14.37 -33.38
C SER A 529 7.56 -13.75 -34.55
N SER A 530 6.37 -13.19 -34.36
CA SER A 530 5.64 -12.46 -35.39
C SER A 530 6.35 -11.15 -35.77
N GLU A 531 6.81 -10.37 -34.80
CA GLU A 531 7.59 -9.16 -35.07
C GLU A 531 8.84 -9.48 -35.92
N GLU A 532 9.57 -10.54 -35.58
CA GLU A 532 10.77 -10.98 -36.28
C GLU A 532 10.47 -11.38 -37.74
N VAL A 533 9.40 -12.15 -37.97
CA VAL A 533 9.05 -12.65 -39.30
C VAL A 533 8.54 -11.55 -40.24
N PHE A 534 7.77 -10.58 -39.73
CA PHE A 534 7.12 -9.56 -40.56
C PHE A 534 7.88 -8.24 -40.63
N PHE A 535 8.61 -7.84 -39.58
CA PHE A 535 9.30 -6.55 -39.55
C PHE A 535 10.82 -6.69 -39.53
N ASN A 536 11.36 -7.87 -39.25
CA ASN A 536 12.79 -8.11 -39.02
C ASN A 536 13.36 -7.17 -37.95
N GLU A 537 12.49 -6.70 -37.07
CA GLU A 537 12.79 -5.84 -35.91
C GLU A 537 12.20 -6.50 -34.66
N ILE A 538 12.74 -6.18 -33.50
CA ILE A 538 12.33 -6.70 -32.20
C ILE A 538 11.99 -5.51 -31.31
N SER A 539 10.82 -5.52 -30.73
CA SER A 539 10.40 -4.46 -29.81
C SER A 539 10.54 -4.88 -28.34
N THR A 540 10.43 -3.91 -27.44
CA THR A 540 10.37 -4.14 -25.98
C THR A 540 9.01 -4.66 -25.53
N GLY A 541 8.03 -4.75 -26.45
CA GLY A 541 6.65 -5.19 -26.13
C GLY A 541 6.60 -6.61 -25.58
N ALA A 542 7.48 -7.49 -26.06
CA ALA A 542 7.55 -8.88 -25.63
C ALA A 542 8.24 -9.14 -24.28
N SER A 543 8.55 -8.08 -23.50
CA SER A 543 9.31 -8.25 -22.24
C SER A 543 8.59 -9.15 -21.24
N ASN A 544 7.29 -8.93 -21.02
CA ASN A 544 6.49 -9.75 -20.10
C ASN A 544 6.32 -11.20 -20.59
N ASP A 545 6.17 -11.39 -21.90
CA ASP A 545 6.01 -12.72 -22.49
C ASP A 545 7.28 -13.56 -22.34
N ILE A 546 8.44 -12.92 -22.53
CA ILE A 546 9.75 -13.56 -22.32
C ILE A 546 9.94 -13.91 -20.84
N GLU A 547 9.52 -13.04 -19.91
CA GLU A 547 9.58 -13.31 -18.48
C GLU A 547 8.74 -14.53 -18.10
N GLN A 548 7.47 -14.59 -18.54
CA GLN A 548 6.56 -15.71 -18.31
C GLN A 548 7.08 -17.01 -18.94
N ALA A 549 7.55 -16.94 -20.19
CA ALA A 549 8.14 -18.09 -20.85
C ALA A 549 9.36 -18.63 -20.09
N THR A 550 10.22 -17.74 -19.60
CA THR A 550 11.44 -18.12 -18.86
C THR A 550 11.09 -18.71 -17.49
N GLU A 551 10.10 -18.16 -16.80
CA GLU A 551 9.63 -18.71 -15.52
C GLU A 551 9.10 -20.14 -15.67
N ILE A 552 8.27 -20.39 -16.69
CA ILE A 552 7.75 -21.73 -16.96
C ILE A 552 8.88 -22.70 -17.33
N ALA A 553 9.79 -22.30 -18.23
CA ALA A 553 10.91 -23.13 -18.64
C ALA A 553 11.81 -23.47 -17.43
N ARG A 554 12.06 -22.49 -16.54
CA ARG A 554 12.79 -22.72 -15.32
C ARG A 554 12.08 -23.68 -14.37
N ALA A 555 10.78 -23.50 -14.14
CA ALA A 555 9.99 -24.39 -13.31
C ALA A 555 9.98 -25.84 -13.84
N MET A 556 9.89 -26.02 -15.17
CA MET A 556 9.99 -27.33 -15.81
C MET A 556 11.31 -28.04 -15.48
N VAL A 557 12.42 -27.28 -15.42
CA VAL A 557 13.74 -27.84 -15.14
C VAL A 557 13.95 -28.06 -13.66
N VAL A 558 13.68 -27.06 -12.81
CA VAL A 558 14.11 -27.07 -11.40
C VAL A 558 13.07 -27.61 -10.43
N GLU A 559 11.77 -27.51 -10.75
CA GLU A 559 10.68 -27.93 -9.86
C GLU A 559 10.04 -29.24 -10.31
N TYR A 560 9.72 -29.38 -11.59
CA TYR A 560 8.94 -30.51 -12.11
C TYR A 560 9.80 -31.66 -12.63
N GLY A 561 11.12 -31.45 -12.80
CA GLY A 561 12.02 -32.48 -13.31
C GLY A 561 11.67 -32.95 -14.73
N MET A 562 11.15 -32.02 -15.58
CA MET A 562 10.68 -32.30 -16.93
C MET A 562 11.76 -32.07 -18.02
N SER A 563 13.03 -32.00 -17.64
CA SER A 563 14.18 -31.78 -18.52
C SER A 563 15.03 -33.03 -18.71
N SER A 564 16.10 -32.93 -19.53
CA SER A 564 17.08 -34.01 -19.69
C SER A 564 17.92 -34.28 -18.44
N LEU A 565 17.90 -33.38 -17.45
CA LEU A 565 18.58 -33.55 -16.16
C LEU A 565 17.91 -34.60 -15.25
N GLY A 566 16.76 -35.14 -15.67
CA GLY A 566 16.04 -36.18 -14.97
C GLY A 566 15.03 -35.68 -13.93
N PRO A 567 14.33 -36.59 -13.24
CA PRO A 567 13.25 -36.25 -12.30
C PRO A 567 13.82 -35.83 -10.94
N ILE A 568 14.55 -34.73 -10.92
CA ILE A 568 15.18 -34.16 -9.71
C ILE A 568 14.61 -32.78 -9.46
N GLN A 569 14.18 -32.52 -8.22
CA GLN A 569 13.80 -31.20 -7.77
C GLN A 569 15.03 -30.47 -7.22
N TYR A 570 15.51 -29.47 -7.93
CA TYR A 570 16.68 -28.66 -7.58
C TYR A 570 16.33 -27.47 -6.68
N GLU A 571 15.16 -26.89 -6.86
CA GLU A 571 14.65 -25.77 -6.06
C GLU A 571 13.25 -26.13 -5.55
N LYS A 572 12.95 -25.74 -4.30
CA LYS A 572 11.58 -25.73 -3.80
C LYS A 572 11.06 -24.31 -3.91
N ASN A 573 9.99 -24.13 -4.63
CA ASN A 573 9.26 -22.88 -4.59
C ASN A 573 8.55 -22.79 -3.22
N THR A 574 9.19 -22.16 -2.24
CA THR A 574 8.58 -21.85 -0.95
C THR A 574 7.61 -20.68 -1.17
N GLY A 575 6.48 -20.99 -1.80
CA GLY A 575 5.30 -20.14 -1.88
C GLY A 575 5.50 -18.70 -2.31
N SER A 576 4.71 -18.25 -3.25
CA SER A 576 4.66 -16.90 -3.79
C SER A 576 4.91 -15.82 -2.74
N VAL A 577 6.00 -15.11 -2.93
CA VAL A 577 6.37 -13.90 -2.20
C VAL A 577 5.33 -12.82 -2.50
N PHE A 578 4.32 -12.70 -1.65
CA PHE A 578 3.53 -11.50 -1.57
C PHE A 578 4.09 -10.66 -0.41
N PHE A 579 4.67 -9.52 -0.77
CA PHE A 579 5.31 -8.49 0.07
C PHE A 579 6.77 -8.70 0.49
N GLY A 580 7.60 -7.91 -0.17
CA GLY A 580 8.70 -7.15 0.41
C GLY A 580 9.86 -7.96 0.98
N ARG A 581 10.94 -8.04 0.18
CA ARG A 581 12.33 -8.23 0.64
C ARG A 581 12.51 -9.09 1.89
N ASP A 582 12.18 -10.36 1.82
CA ASP A 582 12.89 -11.31 2.63
C ASP A 582 14.13 -11.76 1.86
N TYR A 583 15.28 -11.26 2.29
CA TYR A 583 16.59 -11.82 1.96
C TYR A 583 16.78 -13.18 2.65
N THR A 584 15.83 -14.07 2.52
CA THR A 584 16.11 -15.48 2.65
C THR A 584 16.65 -15.88 1.29
N SER A 585 17.99 -15.88 1.20
CA SER A 585 18.73 -16.52 0.15
C SER A 585 18.01 -17.83 -0.19
N ASN A 586 17.46 -17.95 -1.42
CA ASN A 586 17.19 -19.26 -2.00
C ASN A 586 18.46 -20.06 -1.81
N GLN A 587 18.48 -20.95 -0.84
CA GLN A 587 19.61 -21.85 -0.67
C GLN A 587 19.64 -22.71 -1.93
N LYS A 588 20.54 -22.31 -2.84
CA LYS A 588 20.84 -23.11 -4.02
C LYS A 588 21.37 -24.43 -3.52
N ASN A 589 20.54 -25.47 -3.58
CA ASN A 589 20.89 -26.81 -3.12
C ASN A 589 21.69 -27.58 -4.16
N PHE A 590 22.37 -26.88 -5.09
CA PHE A 590 23.10 -27.48 -6.20
C PHE A 590 24.44 -26.78 -6.45
N SER A 591 25.38 -27.52 -7.03
CA SER A 591 26.72 -27.02 -7.36
C SER A 591 26.70 -26.04 -8.55
N GLY A 592 27.80 -25.26 -8.72
CA GLY A 592 27.96 -24.39 -9.87
C GLY A 592 27.90 -25.10 -11.23
N ASN A 593 28.30 -26.36 -11.29
CA ASN A 593 28.20 -27.17 -12.53
C ASN A 593 26.73 -27.45 -12.87
N VAL A 594 25.94 -27.87 -11.89
CA VAL A 594 24.50 -28.11 -12.07
C VAL A 594 23.78 -26.84 -12.44
N ALA A 595 24.16 -25.67 -11.86
CA ALA A 595 23.60 -24.37 -12.27
C ALA A 595 23.81 -24.12 -13.77
N ASN A 596 25.02 -24.37 -14.29
CA ASN A 596 25.30 -24.24 -15.71
C ASN A 596 24.47 -25.20 -16.58
N GLU A 597 24.20 -26.41 -16.10
CA GLU A 597 23.36 -27.38 -16.81
C GLU A 597 21.89 -26.92 -16.81
N ILE A 598 21.39 -26.42 -15.69
CA ILE A 598 20.05 -25.82 -15.59
C ILE A 598 19.91 -24.67 -16.60
N ASP A 599 20.87 -23.73 -16.63
CA ASP A 599 20.86 -22.59 -17.53
C ASP A 599 20.89 -23.02 -19.00
N LYS A 600 21.63 -24.07 -19.35
CA LYS A 600 21.65 -24.66 -20.70
C LYS A 600 20.32 -25.28 -21.08
N GLU A 601 19.70 -26.05 -20.18
CA GLU A 601 18.40 -26.69 -20.43
C GLU A 601 17.28 -25.64 -20.57
N VAL A 602 17.25 -24.62 -19.69
CA VAL A 602 16.28 -23.52 -19.79
C VAL A 602 16.44 -22.81 -21.14
N ARG A 603 17.68 -22.49 -21.53
CA ARG A 603 17.96 -21.85 -22.81
C ARG A 603 17.50 -22.73 -23.98
N LYS A 604 17.80 -24.01 -23.95
CA LYS A 604 17.40 -24.97 -24.96
C LYS A 604 15.88 -25.03 -25.11
N ILE A 605 15.14 -25.12 -24.00
CA ILE A 605 13.66 -25.14 -24.03
C ILE A 605 13.11 -23.87 -24.68
N ILE A 606 13.68 -22.71 -24.37
CA ILE A 606 13.25 -21.42 -24.96
C ILE A 606 13.61 -21.35 -26.45
N GLU A 607 14.82 -21.78 -26.86
CA GLU A 607 15.28 -21.80 -28.27
C GLU A 607 14.41 -22.74 -29.09
N ASP A 608 14.18 -23.97 -28.62
CA ASP A 608 13.31 -24.95 -29.31
C ASP A 608 11.88 -24.42 -29.46
N ALA A 609 11.35 -23.76 -28.41
CA ALA A 609 10.02 -23.17 -28.44
C ALA A 609 9.96 -21.96 -29.39
N HIS A 610 10.99 -21.12 -29.43
CA HIS A 610 11.07 -19.99 -30.36
C HIS A 610 11.14 -20.43 -31.80
N GLU A 611 11.99 -21.42 -32.12
CA GLU A 611 12.07 -21.99 -33.45
C GLU A 611 10.72 -22.54 -33.91
N LYS A 612 10.01 -23.25 -33.03
CA LYS A 612 8.67 -23.78 -33.31
C LYS A 612 7.65 -22.66 -33.55
N ALA A 613 7.70 -21.58 -32.76
CA ALA A 613 6.84 -20.41 -32.92
C ALA A 613 7.08 -19.72 -34.28
N VAL A 614 8.35 -19.48 -34.62
CA VAL A 614 8.73 -18.88 -35.94
C VAL A 614 8.27 -19.72 -37.09
N ASN A 615 8.41 -21.04 -37.01
CA ASN A 615 7.98 -21.96 -38.09
C ASN A 615 6.46 -21.95 -38.24
N LEU A 616 5.69 -22.02 -37.15
CA LEU A 616 4.23 -21.94 -37.19
C LEU A 616 3.74 -20.62 -37.79
N ILE A 617 4.37 -19.51 -37.47
CA ILE A 617 4.02 -18.20 -38.03
C ILE A 617 4.35 -18.12 -39.50
N LYS A 618 5.51 -18.67 -39.92
CA LYS A 618 5.89 -18.74 -41.37
C LYS A 618 4.93 -19.59 -42.20
N GLU A 619 4.47 -20.71 -41.66
CA GLU A 619 3.51 -21.59 -42.31
C GLU A 619 2.11 -20.96 -42.44
N ASN A 620 1.74 -20.07 -41.47
CA ASN A 620 0.42 -19.45 -41.44
C ASN A 620 0.47 -17.93 -41.68
N LYS A 621 1.41 -17.44 -42.49
CA LYS A 621 1.59 -16.01 -42.78
C LYS A 621 0.33 -15.28 -43.18
N ASP A 622 -0.45 -15.88 -44.10
CA ASP A 622 -1.67 -15.27 -44.64
C ASP A 622 -2.76 -15.12 -43.56
N ASP A 623 -2.83 -16.07 -42.63
CA ASP A 623 -3.76 -16.02 -41.52
C ASP A 623 -3.34 -14.93 -40.50
N VAL A 624 -2.03 -14.79 -40.22
CA VAL A 624 -1.50 -13.72 -39.36
C VAL A 624 -1.80 -12.34 -39.93
N ILE A 625 -1.54 -12.14 -41.23
CA ILE A 625 -1.83 -10.89 -41.94
C ILE A 625 -3.32 -10.57 -41.85
N LEU A 626 -4.17 -11.57 -42.13
CA LEU A 626 -5.62 -11.40 -42.09
C LEU A 626 -6.12 -10.95 -40.72
N ILE A 627 -5.65 -11.60 -39.64
CA ILE A 627 -6.02 -11.21 -38.25
C ILE A 627 -5.46 -9.82 -37.92
N ALA A 628 -4.18 -9.54 -38.24
CA ALA A 628 -3.54 -8.27 -37.95
C ALA A 628 -4.23 -7.09 -38.65
N GLU A 629 -4.54 -7.22 -39.94
CA GLU A 629 -5.23 -6.17 -40.70
C GLU A 629 -6.65 -5.96 -40.16
N THR A 630 -7.36 -7.05 -39.85
CA THR A 630 -8.69 -6.96 -39.25
C THR A 630 -8.63 -6.29 -37.84
N LEU A 631 -7.61 -6.57 -37.05
CA LEU A 631 -7.40 -5.88 -35.75
C LEU A 631 -7.12 -4.39 -35.94
N LEU A 632 -6.43 -3.99 -36.99
CA LEU A 632 -6.21 -2.56 -37.30
C LEU A 632 -7.52 -1.83 -37.62
N GLU A 633 -8.52 -2.54 -38.17
CA GLU A 633 -9.84 -1.99 -38.47
C GLU A 633 -10.82 -2.04 -37.31
N PHE A 634 -10.96 -3.20 -36.66
CA PHE A 634 -11.98 -3.45 -35.61
C PHE A 634 -11.45 -3.34 -34.19
N GLU A 635 -10.15 -3.24 -33.97
CA GLU A 635 -9.41 -3.13 -32.71
C GLU A 635 -9.56 -4.33 -31.77
N THR A 636 -10.65 -5.09 -31.83
CA THR A 636 -10.92 -6.24 -30.96
C THR A 636 -11.69 -7.31 -31.77
N LEU A 637 -11.27 -8.57 -31.59
CA LEU A 637 -11.90 -9.74 -32.15
C LEU A 637 -12.19 -10.76 -31.05
N ASN A 638 -13.38 -11.34 -31.06
CA ASN A 638 -13.73 -12.45 -30.19
C ASN A 638 -13.50 -13.82 -30.87
N SER A 639 -13.60 -14.92 -30.13
CA SER A 639 -13.35 -16.27 -30.65
C SER A 639 -14.21 -16.62 -31.87
N GLU A 640 -15.51 -16.29 -31.84
CA GLU A 640 -16.43 -16.59 -32.95
C GLU A 640 -16.09 -15.79 -34.20
N GLU A 641 -15.72 -14.54 -34.04
CA GLU A 641 -15.29 -13.65 -35.14
C GLU A 641 -13.98 -14.13 -35.77
N ILE A 642 -13.03 -14.59 -34.94
CA ILE A 642 -11.76 -15.14 -35.44
C ILE A 642 -11.99 -16.44 -36.22
N ASP A 643 -12.79 -17.36 -35.68
CA ASP A 643 -13.11 -18.60 -36.35
C ASP A 643 -13.84 -18.36 -37.68
N TYR A 644 -14.80 -17.41 -37.70
CA TYR A 644 -15.50 -17.03 -38.93
C TYR A 644 -14.56 -16.39 -39.94
N LEU A 645 -13.68 -15.47 -39.50
CA LEU A 645 -12.70 -14.77 -40.31
C LEU A 645 -11.74 -15.74 -40.98
N LEU A 646 -11.21 -16.71 -40.26
CA LEU A 646 -10.29 -17.69 -40.80
C LEU A 646 -10.96 -18.63 -41.81
N LYS A 647 -12.23 -18.99 -41.61
CA LYS A 647 -13.00 -19.85 -42.51
C LYS A 647 -13.45 -19.12 -43.75
N ASN A 648 -13.93 -17.90 -43.64
CA ASN A 648 -14.61 -17.19 -44.73
C ASN A 648 -13.75 -16.06 -45.33
N ARG A 649 -12.57 -15.79 -44.79
CA ARG A 649 -11.66 -14.69 -45.20
C ARG A 649 -12.30 -13.30 -45.17
N LYS A 650 -13.39 -13.13 -44.43
CA LYS A 650 -14.11 -11.86 -44.22
C LYS A 650 -14.79 -11.85 -42.86
N MET A 651 -15.04 -10.65 -42.33
CA MET A 651 -15.79 -10.49 -41.09
C MET A 651 -17.27 -10.83 -41.27
N PRO A 652 -17.96 -11.26 -40.19
CA PRO A 652 -19.41 -11.49 -40.20
C PRO A 652 -20.17 -10.18 -40.48
N ASP A 653 -21.29 -10.27 -41.20
CA ASP A 653 -22.08 -9.10 -41.62
C ASP A 653 -22.63 -8.29 -40.41
N TYR A 654 -22.84 -8.91 -39.26
CA TYR A 654 -23.24 -8.19 -38.02
C TYR A 654 -22.12 -7.32 -37.44
N ALA A 655 -20.86 -7.70 -37.64
CA ALA A 655 -19.69 -6.92 -37.18
C ALA A 655 -19.41 -5.71 -38.07
N LEU A 656 -19.89 -5.77 -39.33
CA LEU A 656 -19.77 -4.67 -40.29
C LEU A 656 -20.81 -3.56 -40.13
N GLN A 657 -21.82 -3.76 -39.28
CA GLN A 657 -22.76 -2.70 -38.94
C GLN A 657 -22.04 -1.63 -38.11
N PRO A 658 -22.10 -0.34 -38.48
CA PRO A 658 -21.43 0.72 -37.73
C PRO A 658 -21.94 0.69 -36.27
N LYS A 659 -21.03 0.39 -35.35
CA LYS A 659 -21.29 0.60 -33.90
C LYS A 659 -21.77 2.06 -33.78
N LYS A 660 -23.06 2.28 -33.43
CA LYS A 660 -23.60 3.64 -33.24
C LYS A 660 -22.61 4.42 -32.43
N ASP A 661 -22.06 5.48 -33.01
CA ASP A 661 -21.02 6.36 -32.48
C ASP A 661 -21.32 6.75 -31.03
N SER A 662 -20.96 5.92 -30.08
CA SER A 662 -20.92 6.28 -28.65
C SER A 662 -19.77 7.27 -28.36
N SER A 663 -18.73 7.30 -29.21
CA SER A 663 -17.58 8.20 -29.06
C SER A 663 -17.96 9.69 -29.20
N LYS A 664 -18.83 10.07 -30.15
CA LYS A 664 -19.26 11.46 -30.27
C LYS A 664 -20.22 11.94 -29.16
N GLN A 665 -20.88 11.02 -28.47
CA GLN A 665 -21.67 11.35 -27.27
C GLN A 665 -20.80 11.41 -26.01
N GLU A 666 -19.75 10.59 -25.94
CA GLU A 666 -18.79 10.58 -24.83
C GLU A 666 -17.90 11.83 -24.84
N ASP A 667 -17.39 12.28 -25.99
CA ASP A 667 -16.59 13.51 -26.12
C ASP A 667 -17.40 14.76 -25.70
N LYS A 668 -18.68 14.84 -26.07
CA LYS A 668 -19.57 15.93 -25.58
C LYS A 668 -19.88 15.84 -24.10
N GLN A 669 -19.88 14.64 -23.52
CA GLN A 669 -20.09 14.46 -22.06
C GLN A 669 -18.82 14.76 -21.27
N GLU A 670 -17.64 14.40 -21.77
CA GLU A 670 -16.38 14.82 -21.13
C GLU A 670 -16.19 16.32 -21.17
N GLU A 671 -16.55 17.00 -22.25
CA GLU A 671 -16.57 18.47 -22.27
C GLU A 671 -17.55 19.07 -21.26
N GLN A 672 -18.73 18.47 -21.06
CA GLN A 672 -19.71 18.91 -20.08
C GLN A 672 -19.26 18.65 -18.63
N ILE A 673 -18.64 17.49 -18.36
CA ILE A 673 -18.08 17.14 -17.04
C ILE A 673 -16.89 18.05 -16.72
N ASN A 674 -16.00 18.28 -17.67
CA ASN A 674 -14.87 19.18 -17.50
C ASN A 674 -15.31 20.64 -17.30
N ALA A 675 -16.37 21.08 -17.97
CA ALA A 675 -17.00 22.39 -17.75
C ALA A 675 -17.67 22.48 -16.36
N PHE A 676 -18.34 21.42 -15.91
CA PHE A 676 -18.96 21.35 -14.58
C PHE A 676 -17.92 21.35 -13.46
N VAL A 677 -16.84 20.56 -13.60
CA VAL A 677 -15.71 20.54 -12.64
C VAL A 677 -15.02 21.90 -12.61
N LYS A 678 -14.79 22.54 -13.75
CA LYS A 678 -14.18 23.86 -13.84
C LYS A 678 -15.04 24.96 -13.19
N ASN A 679 -16.36 24.86 -13.32
CA ASN A 679 -17.31 25.78 -12.66
C ASN A 679 -17.38 25.53 -11.14
N ALA A 680 -17.37 24.27 -10.69
CA ALA A 680 -17.35 23.92 -9.27
C ALA A 680 -16.09 24.46 -8.57
N TYR A 681 -14.91 24.31 -9.18
CA TYR A 681 -13.64 24.87 -8.65
C TYR A 681 -13.59 26.41 -8.70
N SER A 682 -14.31 27.06 -9.65
CA SER A 682 -14.36 28.51 -9.71
C SER A 682 -15.31 29.10 -8.65
N ASP A 683 -16.32 28.36 -8.23
CA ASP A 683 -17.27 28.79 -7.18
C ASP A 683 -16.72 28.55 -5.76
N GLU A 684 -15.84 27.54 -5.55
CA GLU A 684 -15.08 27.40 -4.30
C GLU A 684 -14.10 28.56 -4.12
N LYS A 685 -13.33 28.93 -5.15
CA LYS A 685 -12.43 30.08 -5.07
C LYS A 685 -13.15 31.41 -4.77
N LYS A 686 -14.39 31.59 -5.23
CA LYS A 686 -15.20 32.78 -4.93
C LYS A 686 -15.79 32.76 -3.52
N LYS A 687 -15.87 31.62 -2.86
CA LYS A 687 -16.29 31.53 -1.45
C LYS A 687 -15.13 31.84 -0.50
N ASP A 688 -13.94 31.37 -0.79
CA ASP A 688 -12.75 31.64 0.02
C ASP A 688 -12.31 33.10 -0.04
N ASP A 689 -12.56 33.82 -1.18
CA ASP A 689 -12.29 35.24 -1.30
C ASP A 689 -13.36 36.14 -0.58
N LYS A 690 -14.51 35.60 -0.17
CA LYS A 690 -15.55 36.33 0.56
C LYS A 690 -15.54 36.10 2.08
N GLU A 691 -14.80 35.13 2.58
CA GLU A 691 -14.57 34.91 4.01
C GLU A 691 -13.25 35.54 4.50
N GLY A 692 -12.51 36.22 3.62
CA GLY A 692 -11.23 36.90 3.91
C GLY A 692 -11.31 38.45 3.92
N GLU A 693 -12.48 39.08 3.77
CA GLU A 693 -12.75 40.47 4.04
C GLU A 693 -13.62 40.57 5.35
#